data_f448773d7ff0c32e8a6bcd7a9e47f1b1
#
_entry.id   f448773d7ff0c32e8a6bcd7a9e47f1b1
#
_cell.length_a   1.000
_cell.length_b   1.000
_cell.length_c   1.000
_cell.angle_alpha   90.00
_cell.angle_beta   90.00
_cell.angle_gamma   90.00
#
_symmetry.space_group_name_H-M   'P 1'
#
loop_
_entity.id
_entity.type
_entity.pdbx_description
1 polymer ?
#
loop_
_entity_poly.entity_id
_entity_poly.type
_entity_poly.pdbx_seq_one_letter_code
_entity_poly.pdbx_strand_id
1 'polypeptide(L)'
;MNHYFSNRILKILFVTTVLFEGTVSVSAQSNQPQGLYKLKEIVHQDGKHMEAGYQQYKYYKDDTTLEFTYYPSELEESFNFIVSYPEVKPLQMTSTSDSTFTLRWFNDKNTQDERLFPSQTTIEEKYEMVKDSTNAIQQVLNLLEMKMDKSHRLQGAWKMRGRQSMNNANSQYWIVPNGPETYQIFGNGASVTIVNSGGFPRAKMQGYYSPCTYLDESAIKWDGRTGILNWFDGETASLTLIGASGQPMVTVWDCCGLPQHIQELFGTHCPQTTKDLSCYYTEGFLKKYGNQPDSIRMAYETFDYAVNANEKNNAIFPVLMRNGYEEEYKKMKESLLSRLMNGEMDVDEAVGRYMFWFYKDFDRHTNCSSRTFSQLRSETLVNYKALIAHYAPEPVGCKVDKDTYLLRLPSSQGNLPTWDWMLNKVEEFKQSGCQYLILDLRGNGGGSDAFGEMFAKMMCDCSSLNDHQSFYMNSTENNKQLKKYCKAFHLSFMDKVLAEAESTEEGNLIHWMSTPKGSGGFTPMVRKGAIIIDNYSASAGESPVSFVRTYSKSHAKVYGRDRSMGCEMSGNCNNIRLPNSNIVLTYPMTVDAEFEEACKDRNPGFKPDVMIPLPYPEQLTDNIDSWVLWVAKRMKK
;
A
#
# COMPACT_ATOMS: atom_id res chain seq x y z
N MET A 1 -33.41 -4.03 -0.62
CA MET A 1 -31.96 -4.32 -0.82
C MET A 1 -31.10 -3.54 0.18
N ASN A 2 -31.43 -3.63 1.46
CA ASN A 2 -30.83 -2.82 2.53
C ASN A 2 -30.49 -3.73 3.71
N HIS A 3 -29.39 -4.48 3.67
CA HIS A 3 -28.90 -5.16 4.91
C HIS A 3 -27.57 -5.91 4.76
N TYR A 4 -26.71 -5.61 3.77
CA TYR A 4 -25.46 -6.39 3.61
C TYR A 4 -24.13 -5.59 3.66
N PHE A 5 -24.15 -4.31 3.99
CA PHE A 5 -22.91 -3.50 3.94
C PHE A 5 -22.32 -3.06 5.30
N SER A 6 -22.87 -3.54 6.42
CA SER A 6 -22.57 -2.87 7.69
C SER A 6 -21.43 -3.44 8.52
N ASN A 7 -20.77 -4.54 8.22
CA ASN A 7 -19.89 -5.14 9.25
C ASN A 7 -18.55 -5.78 8.81
N ARG A 8 -17.98 -5.47 7.64
CA ARG A 8 -16.69 -6.11 7.25
C ARG A 8 -15.61 -5.26 6.58
N ILE A 9 -15.67 -3.93 6.61
CA ILE A 9 -14.66 -3.08 5.93
C ILE A 9 -13.50 -2.66 6.86
N LEU A 10 -13.37 -3.21 8.03
CA LEU A 10 -12.27 -2.84 8.93
C LEU A 10 -11.45 -4.06 9.28
N LYS A 11 -10.34 -4.30 8.60
CA LYS A 11 -9.20 -5.04 9.15
C LYS A 11 -8.05 -5.17 8.13
N ILE A 12 -7.36 -4.08 7.85
CA ILE A 12 -5.95 -4.13 7.47
C ILE A 12 -5.24 -3.21 8.44
N LEU A 13 -4.73 -3.78 9.51
CA LEU A 13 -3.89 -3.09 10.49
C LEU A 13 -2.43 -3.24 10.08
N PHE A 14 -1.82 -2.13 9.63
CA PHE A 14 -0.38 -1.94 9.74
C PHE A 14 -0.12 -1.26 11.09
N VAL A 15 0.46 -1.98 12.03
CA VAL A 15 0.93 -1.39 13.28
C VAL A 15 2.29 -0.74 13.04
N THR A 16 2.34 0.58 13.04
CA THR A 16 3.59 1.34 13.15
C THR A 16 3.59 2.11 14.47
N THR A 17 4.49 1.75 15.34
CA THR A 17 4.68 2.41 16.66
C THR A 17 5.73 3.52 16.55
N VAL A 18 5.46 4.71 17.03
CA VAL A 18 6.37 5.88 17.08
C VAL A 18 6.82 6.16 18.53
N LEU A 19 8.09 6.52 18.70
CA LEU A 19 8.78 6.77 19.97
C LEU A 19 8.57 8.17 20.51
N PHE A 20 8.60 8.25 21.83
CA PHE A 20 8.94 9.47 22.56
C PHE A 20 10.06 9.23 23.58
N GLU A 21 11.05 10.09 23.59
CA GLU A 21 12.02 10.21 24.66
C GLU A 21 11.41 11.00 25.82
N GLY A 22 11.05 10.32 26.86
CA GLY A 22 10.74 10.90 28.16
C GLY A 22 11.44 10.07 29.22
N THR A 23 12.59 10.54 29.71
CA THR A 23 13.30 9.91 30.84
C THR A 23 12.44 9.95 32.09
N VAL A 24 11.77 8.86 32.39
CA VAL A 24 11.29 8.56 33.73
C VAL A 24 12.10 7.36 34.22
N SER A 25 13.02 7.62 35.10
CA SER A 25 13.73 6.58 35.84
C SER A 25 12.75 5.87 36.77
N VAL A 26 12.32 4.69 36.38
CA VAL A 26 11.63 3.76 37.26
C VAL A 26 12.60 2.62 37.57
N SER A 27 13.20 2.68 38.72
CA SER A 27 13.86 1.54 39.33
C SER A 27 12.81 0.58 39.85
N ALA A 28 12.50 -0.44 39.07
CA ALA A 28 11.93 -1.68 39.56
C ALA A 28 12.54 -2.79 38.70
N GLN A 29 13.35 -3.64 39.29
CA GLN A 29 13.66 -4.94 38.74
C GLN A 29 12.34 -5.72 38.63
N SER A 30 11.56 -5.50 37.60
CA SER A 30 10.48 -6.39 37.21
C SER A 30 11.15 -7.54 36.47
N ASN A 31 11.04 -8.74 36.96
CA ASN A 31 11.37 -9.94 36.21
C ASN A 31 10.60 -9.86 34.90
N GLN A 32 11.30 -9.63 33.78
CA GLN A 32 10.67 -9.68 32.47
C GLN A 32 10.06 -11.07 32.29
N PRO A 33 8.83 -11.17 31.77
CA PRO A 33 8.25 -12.46 31.47
C PRO A 33 9.19 -13.22 30.51
N GLN A 34 9.32 -14.53 30.72
CA GLN A 34 10.10 -15.41 29.85
C GLN A 34 9.18 -16.47 29.27
N GLY A 35 9.33 -16.78 27.97
CA GLY A 35 8.52 -17.77 27.29
C GLY A 35 7.47 -17.20 26.34
N LEU A 36 6.54 -18.04 25.92
CA LEU A 36 5.51 -17.73 24.94
C LEU A 36 4.19 -17.34 25.63
N TYR A 37 3.63 -16.22 25.22
CA TYR A 37 2.36 -15.71 25.74
C TYR A 37 1.40 -15.40 24.59
N LYS A 38 0.11 -15.65 24.81
CA LYS A 38 -0.99 -15.34 23.89
C LYS A 38 -1.78 -14.14 24.39
N LEU A 39 -2.09 -13.22 23.50
CA LEU A 39 -3.01 -12.11 23.78
C LEU A 39 -4.42 -12.68 24.02
N LYS A 40 -4.99 -12.34 25.17
CA LYS A 40 -6.34 -12.75 25.57
C LYS A 40 -7.36 -11.64 25.40
N GLU A 41 -6.97 -10.43 25.74
CA GLU A 41 -7.89 -9.32 25.84
C GLU A 41 -7.18 -7.99 25.59
N ILE A 42 -7.85 -7.09 24.93
CA ILE A 42 -7.48 -5.69 24.80
C ILE A 42 -8.59 -4.86 25.44
N VAL A 43 -8.24 -4.02 26.40
CA VAL A 43 -9.18 -3.15 27.10
C VAL A 43 -8.79 -1.70 26.86
N HIS A 44 -9.72 -0.91 26.36
CA HIS A 44 -9.56 0.52 26.22
C HIS A 44 -9.79 1.22 27.58
N GLN A 45 -9.24 2.42 27.78
CA GLN A 45 -9.35 3.16 29.04
C GLN A 45 -10.80 3.45 29.49
N ASP A 46 -11.76 3.43 28.57
CA ASP A 46 -13.19 3.58 28.88
C ASP A 46 -13.86 2.26 29.31
N GLY A 47 -13.07 1.21 29.48
CA GLY A 47 -13.53 -0.12 29.88
C GLY A 47 -14.11 -0.96 28.74
N LYS A 48 -14.07 -0.50 27.49
CA LYS A 48 -14.52 -1.31 26.36
C LYS A 48 -13.52 -2.40 26.04
N HIS A 49 -14.03 -3.62 25.90
CA HIS A 49 -13.28 -4.76 25.43
C HIS A 49 -13.24 -4.76 23.91
N MET A 50 -12.08 -5.03 23.35
CA MET A 50 -11.87 -5.13 21.92
C MET A 50 -11.54 -6.58 21.56
N GLU A 51 -12.30 -7.15 20.63
CA GLU A 51 -11.94 -8.42 20.02
C GLU A 51 -10.86 -8.20 18.97
N ALA A 52 -9.68 -8.77 19.20
CA ALA A 52 -8.67 -8.84 18.17
C ALA A 52 -9.16 -9.80 17.07
N GLY A 53 -9.29 -9.31 15.84
CA GLY A 53 -9.63 -10.16 14.69
C GLY A 53 -8.48 -11.02 14.19
N TYR A 54 -7.43 -11.14 14.99
CA TYR A 54 -6.21 -11.91 14.74
C TYR A 54 -5.74 -12.52 16.05
N GLN A 55 -4.92 -13.56 15.96
CA GLN A 55 -4.24 -14.11 17.13
C GLN A 55 -2.85 -13.49 17.23
N GLN A 56 -2.53 -12.95 18.39
CA GLN A 56 -1.22 -12.36 18.66
C GLN A 56 -0.55 -13.13 19.80
N TYR A 57 0.73 -13.43 19.58
CA TYR A 57 1.60 -14.08 20.53
C TYR A 57 2.85 -13.25 20.72
N LYS A 58 3.37 -13.22 21.95
CA LYS A 58 4.67 -12.63 22.27
C LYS A 58 5.57 -13.69 22.89
N TYR A 59 6.76 -13.85 22.34
CA TYR A 59 7.79 -14.69 22.89
C TYR A 59 8.89 -13.80 23.45
N TYR A 60 9.17 -13.98 24.73
CA TYR A 60 10.21 -13.26 25.45
C TYR A 60 11.39 -14.19 25.70
N LYS A 61 12.57 -13.78 25.27
CA LYS A 61 13.84 -14.42 25.55
C LYS A 61 14.85 -13.34 25.89
N ASP A 62 15.33 -13.33 27.11
CA ASP A 62 16.23 -12.30 27.65
C ASP A 62 15.63 -10.88 27.42
N ASP A 63 16.39 -9.99 26.77
CA ASP A 63 15.92 -8.62 26.46
C ASP A 63 15.15 -8.52 25.14
N THR A 64 14.83 -9.63 24.51
CA THR A 64 14.23 -9.65 23.18
C THR A 64 12.79 -10.14 23.19
N THR A 65 11.98 -9.53 22.33
CA THR A 65 10.59 -9.90 22.12
C THR A 65 10.35 -10.27 20.68
N LEU A 66 9.78 -11.44 20.45
CA LEU A 66 9.23 -11.86 19.17
C LEU A 66 7.72 -11.75 19.19
N GLU A 67 7.15 -11.06 18.23
CA GLU A 67 5.70 -10.95 18.07
C GLU A 67 5.23 -11.78 16.89
N PHE A 68 4.33 -12.70 17.14
CA PHE A 68 3.66 -13.50 16.12
C PHE A 68 2.23 -13.01 15.97
N THR A 69 1.85 -12.65 14.75
CA THR A 69 0.46 -12.29 14.46
C THR A 69 -0.01 -13.15 13.31
N TYR A 70 -1.10 -13.87 13.49
CA TYR A 70 -1.72 -14.58 12.39
C TYR A 70 -3.24 -14.47 12.42
N TYR A 71 -3.82 -14.55 11.23
CA TYR A 71 -5.25 -14.48 11.02
C TYR A 71 -5.78 -15.90 10.84
N PRO A 72 -6.76 -16.34 11.64
CA PRO A 72 -7.27 -17.71 11.60
C PRO A 72 -7.86 -18.15 10.25
N SER A 73 -8.16 -17.19 9.35
CA SER A 73 -8.69 -17.44 8.01
C SER A 73 -7.62 -17.58 6.93
N GLU A 74 -6.35 -17.35 7.26
CA GLU A 74 -5.25 -17.30 6.29
C GLU A 74 -4.34 -18.50 6.42
N LEU A 75 -4.83 -19.68 6.21
CA LEU A 75 -4.00 -20.86 6.06
C LEU A 75 -3.45 -21.46 7.37
N GLU A 76 -3.83 -22.66 7.59
CA GLU A 76 -3.31 -23.56 8.61
C GLU A 76 -1.78 -23.84 8.44
N GLU A 77 -1.15 -23.34 7.35
CA GLU A 77 0.18 -23.76 6.95
C GLU A 77 1.25 -22.66 6.87
N SER A 78 0.88 -21.37 6.76
CA SER A 78 1.87 -20.27 6.66
C SER A 78 1.44 -19.03 7.44
N PHE A 79 2.38 -18.33 8.06
CA PHE A 79 2.07 -17.10 8.80
C PHE A 79 3.25 -16.12 8.85
N ASN A 80 2.93 -14.85 9.07
CA ASN A 80 3.91 -13.78 9.25
C ASN A 80 4.20 -13.54 10.74
N PHE A 81 5.42 -13.15 11.04
CA PHE A 81 5.81 -12.69 12.37
C PHE A 81 6.74 -11.48 12.29
N ILE A 82 6.85 -10.76 13.39
CA ILE A 82 7.69 -9.57 13.51
C ILE A 82 8.65 -9.79 14.67
N VAL A 83 9.93 -9.51 14.44
CA VAL A 83 10.95 -9.47 15.49
C VAL A 83 11.08 -8.03 15.97
N SER A 84 10.74 -7.76 17.20
CA SER A 84 10.87 -6.44 17.82
C SER A 84 12.05 -6.40 18.79
N TYR A 85 12.81 -5.32 18.74
CA TYR A 85 13.88 -5.05 19.69
C TYR A 85 13.36 -4.27 20.91
N PRO A 86 14.11 -4.27 22.04
CA PRO A 86 13.65 -3.73 23.33
C PRO A 86 13.41 -2.22 23.39
N GLU A 87 13.54 -1.50 22.27
CA GLU A 87 13.39 -0.04 22.26
C GLU A 87 11.95 0.47 22.38
N VAL A 88 10.96 -0.40 22.16
CA VAL A 88 9.54 -0.05 22.37
C VAL A 88 9.10 -0.60 23.70
N LYS A 89 9.16 0.24 24.73
CA LYS A 89 8.71 -0.15 26.07
C LYS A 89 7.26 0.27 26.28
N PRO A 90 6.41 -0.62 26.81
CA PRO A 90 5.09 -0.22 27.29
C PRO A 90 5.26 0.82 28.43
N LEU A 91 4.24 1.66 28.62
CA LEU A 91 4.20 2.60 29.75
C LEU A 91 4.34 1.88 31.08
N GLN A 92 3.74 0.71 31.16
CA GLN A 92 3.73 -0.14 32.35
C GLN A 92 3.58 -1.60 31.95
N MET A 93 4.35 -2.44 32.59
CA MET A 93 4.17 -3.89 32.58
C MET A 93 3.81 -4.32 34.01
N THR A 94 2.71 -5.00 34.17
CA THR A 94 2.25 -5.50 35.46
C THR A 94 2.08 -7.01 35.35
N SER A 95 2.89 -7.76 36.11
CA SER A 95 2.68 -9.20 36.26
C SER A 95 1.53 -9.42 37.23
N THR A 96 0.51 -10.17 36.79
CA THR A 96 -0.64 -10.54 37.64
C THR A 96 -0.49 -11.93 38.25
N SER A 97 0.39 -12.74 37.64
CA SER A 97 0.84 -14.05 38.17
C SER A 97 2.07 -14.50 37.41
N ASP A 98 2.67 -15.65 37.75
CA ASP A 98 3.79 -16.25 37.01
C ASP A 98 3.44 -16.62 35.57
N SER A 99 2.17 -16.66 35.22
CA SER A 99 1.67 -17.07 33.92
C SER A 99 0.88 -15.98 33.17
N THR A 100 0.69 -14.81 33.77
CA THR A 100 -0.10 -13.73 33.18
C THR A 100 0.53 -12.37 33.42
N PHE A 101 0.49 -11.49 32.44
CA PHE A 101 0.91 -10.10 32.56
C PHE A 101 0.04 -9.17 31.71
N THR A 102 0.06 -7.90 32.08
CA THR A 102 -0.63 -6.83 31.36
C THR A 102 0.40 -5.81 30.89
N LEU A 103 0.30 -5.42 29.63
CA LEU A 103 1.04 -4.30 29.05
C LEU A 103 0.11 -3.12 28.89
N ARG A 104 0.53 -1.95 29.37
CA ARG A 104 -0.19 -0.71 29.19
C ARG A 104 0.54 0.18 28.20
N TRP A 105 -0.16 0.59 27.16
CA TRP A 105 0.34 1.44 26.11
C TRP A 105 -0.36 2.79 26.12
N PHE A 106 0.36 3.83 25.76
CA PHE A 106 -0.19 5.15 25.55
C PHE A 106 -0.25 5.45 24.06
N ASN A 107 -1.40 5.87 23.57
CA ASN A 107 -1.56 6.30 22.19
C ASN A 107 -1.14 7.76 22.09
N ASP A 108 0.01 8.00 21.46
CA ASP A 108 0.52 9.35 21.23
C ASP A 108 -0.06 9.94 19.94
N LYS A 109 -0.26 11.27 19.92
CA LYS A 109 -0.86 12.04 18.83
C LYS A 109 -0.22 11.90 17.45
N ASN A 110 0.96 11.27 17.36
CA ASN A 110 1.71 11.14 16.12
C ASN A 110 1.60 9.77 15.44
N THR A 111 0.75 8.87 15.92
CA THR A 111 0.57 7.56 15.31
C THR A 111 -0.60 7.56 14.34
N GLN A 112 -0.46 6.91 13.17
CA GLN A 112 -1.56 6.71 12.23
C GLN A 112 -2.72 5.87 12.80
N ASP A 113 -2.57 5.37 14.01
CA ASP A 113 -3.56 4.56 14.73
C ASP A 113 -4.57 5.39 15.56
N GLU A 114 -4.52 6.73 15.51
CA GLU A 114 -5.55 7.60 16.12
C GLU A 114 -6.98 7.22 15.72
N ARG A 115 -7.13 6.48 14.62
CA ARG A 115 -8.43 6.04 14.09
C ARG A 115 -9.06 4.90 14.88
N LEU A 116 -8.24 4.11 15.56
CA LEU A 116 -8.70 3.00 16.40
C LEU A 116 -8.71 3.40 17.86
N PHE A 117 -7.79 4.27 18.26
CA PHE A 117 -7.61 4.71 19.64
C PHE A 117 -7.54 6.24 19.64
N PRO A 118 -8.52 6.93 20.25
CA PRO A 118 -8.46 8.38 20.40
C PRO A 118 -7.14 8.81 21.01
N SER A 119 -6.55 9.90 20.51
CA SER A 119 -5.29 10.44 21.03
C SER A 119 -5.36 10.68 22.54
N GLN A 120 -4.23 10.49 23.24
CA GLN A 120 -4.13 10.59 24.70
C GLN A 120 -4.91 9.55 25.50
N THR A 121 -5.28 8.45 24.89
CA THR A 121 -5.93 7.32 25.58
C THR A 121 -4.92 6.21 25.87
N THR A 122 -5.24 5.35 26.82
CA THR A 122 -4.44 4.18 27.10
C THR A 122 -5.20 2.92 26.74
N ILE A 123 -4.46 1.91 26.29
CA ILE A 123 -4.96 0.54 26.12
C ILE A 123 -4.18 -0.40 27.01
N GLU A 124 -4.84 -1.44 27.44
CA GLU A 124 -4.25 -2.54 28.21
C GLU A 124 -4.39 -3.84 27.42
N GLU A 125 -3.27 -4.47 27.14
CA GLU A 125 -3.19 -5.80 26.52
C GLU A 125 -2.89 -6.82 27.60
N LYS A 126 -3.77 -7.82 27.78
CA LYS A 126 -3.61 -8.89 28.75
C LYS A 126 -3.12 -10.15 28.06
N TYR A 127 -2.03 -10.68 28.54
CA TYR A 127 -1.35 -11.87 28.02
C TYR A 127 -1.38 -13.02 29.01
N GLU A 128 -1.53 -14.23 28.49
CA GLU A 128 -1.48 -15.48 29.25
C GLU A 128 -0.43 -16.42 28.64
N MET A 129 0.38 -17.04 29.49
CA MET A 129 1.40 -18.01 29.10
C MET A 129 0.78 -19.19 28.37
N VAL A 130 1.34 -19.51 27.22
CA VAL A 130 0.94 -20.67 26.42
C VAL A 130 1.72 -21.88 26.92
N LYS A 131 1.02 -22.82 27.52
CA LYS A 131 1.61 -24.08 27.97
C LYS A 131 1.80 -25.08 26.83
N ASP A 132 0.86 -25.05 25.87
CA ASP A 132 0.91 -25.86 24.65
C ASP A 132 0.96 -24.91 23.46
N SER A 133 2.14 -24.68 22.89
CA SER A 133 2.30 -23.88 21.66
C SER A 133 1.63 -24.60 20.50
N THR A 134 1.03 -23.82 19.59
CA THR A 134 0.62 -24.43 18.29
C THR A 134 1.85 -25.04 17.63
N ASN A 135 1.68 -26.16 16.96
CA ASN A 135 2.79 -26.88 16.31
C ASN A 135 3.62 -25.95 15.40
N ALA A 136 2.96 -25.04 14.68
CA ALA A 136 3.62 -24.07 13.80
C ALA A 136 4.50 -23.07 14.55
N ILE A 137 4.02 -22.48 15.65
CA ILE A 137 4.82 -21.52 16.46
C ILE A 137 6.02 -22.24 17.09
N GLN A 138 5.82 -23.47 17.60
CA GLN A 138 6.92 -24.24 18.14
C GLN A 138 7.96 -24.60 17.08
N GLN A 139 7.52 -24.88 15.87
CA GLN A 139 8.43 -25.12 14.75
C GLN A 139 9.26 -23.88 14.42
N VAL A 140 8.66 -22.66 14.38
CA VAL A 140 9.42 -21.42 14.19
C VAL A 140 10.47 -21.25 15.29
N LEU A 141 10.08 -21.39 16.56
CA LEU A 141 11.00 -21.27 17.67
C LEU A 141 12.14 -22.30 17.58
N ASN A 142 11.84 -23.54 17.24
CA ASN A 142 12.85 -24.58 17.04
C ASN A 142 13.81 -24.23 15.89
N LEU A 143 13.30 -23.66 14.78
CA LEU A 143 14.13 -23.24 13.65
C LEU A 143 15.03 -22.06 14.04
N LEU A 144 14.48 -21.08 14.74
CA LEU A 144 15.24 -19.91 15.19
C LEU A 144 16.30 -20.28 16.25
N GLU A 145 16.06 -21.30 17.03
CA GLU A 145 17.05 -21.89 17.95
C GLU A 145 18.01 -22.88 17.24
N MET A 146 17.90 -23.00 15.91
CA MET A 146 18.72 -23.89 15.08
C MET A 146 18.66 -25.37 15.53
N LYS A 147 17.57 -25.77 16.13
CA LYS A 147 17.30 -27.17 16.49
C LYS A 147 16.89 -27.95 15.25
N MET A 148 17.86 -28.54 14.58
CA MET A 148 17.70 -29.30 13.33
C MET A 148 18.26 -30.69 13.48
N ASP A 149 17.65 -31.66 12.82
CA ASP A 149 18.13 -33.04 12.80
C ASP A 149 19.23 -33.29 11.78
N LYS A 150 19.47 -32.29 10.89
CA LYS A 150 20.44 -32.35 9.78
C LYS A 150 20.23 -33.56 8.85
N SER A 151 19.01 -34.05 8.76
CA SER A 151 18.65 -35.17 7.88
C SER A 151 18.72 -34.80 6.40
N HIS A 152 18.75 -33.53 6.07
CA HIS A 152 18.88 -33.01 4.71
C HIS A 152 19.92 -31.90 4.64
N ARG A 153 20.71 -31.87 3.56
CA ARG A 153 21.81 -30.92 3.33
C ARG A 153 21.35 -29.45 3.33
N LEU A 154 20.10 -29.15 2.93
CA LEU A 154 19.53 -27.80 2.91
C LEU A 154 19.22 -27.28 4.32
N GLN A 155 19.10 -28.14 5.32
CA GLN A 155 18.80 -27.68 6.69
C GLN A 155 19.90 -26.77 7.22
N GLY A 156 19.50 -25.58 7.63
CA GLY A 156 20.42 -24.55 8.09
C GLY A 156 19.95 -23.17 7.69
N ALA A 157 20.80 -22.18 7.94
CA ALA A 157 20.55 -20.80 7.57
C ALA A 157 21.28 -20.47 6.25
N TRP A 158 20.58 -19.76 5.39
CA TRP A 158 21.02 -19.40 4.05
C TRP A 158 20.75 -17.93 3.78
N LYS A 159 21.70 -17.23 3.17
CA LYS A 159 21.54 -15.85 2.71
C LYS A 159 21.26 -15.84 1.22
N MET A 160 20.25 -15.15 0.79
CA MET A 160 19.96 -14.96 -0.62
C MET A 160 21.02 -14.06 -1.26
N ARG A 161 21.73 -14.60 -2.26
CA ARG A 161 22.73 -13.89 -3.05
C ARG A 161 22.13 -13.21 -4.27
N GLY A 162 21.14 -13.82 -4.86
CA GLY A 162 20.48 -13.29 -6.02
C GLY A 162 19.28 -14.11 -6.43
N ARG A 163 18.46 -13.52 -7.28
CA ARG A 163 17.35 -14.21 -7.93
C ARG A 163 17.32 -13.89 -9.42
N GLN A 164 16.97 -14.87 -10.21
CA GLN A 164 16.66 -14.68 -11.60
C GLN A 164 15.17 -14.43 -11.74
N SER A 165 14.81 -13.38 -12.43
CA SER A 165 13.41 -13.06 -12.73
C SER A 165 13.20 -13.04 -14.22
N MET A 166 12.10 -13.65 -14.67
CA MET A 166 11.63 -13.54 -16.04
C MET A 166 10.55 -12.46 -16.08
N ASN A 167 10.92 -11.26 -16.52
CA ASN A 167 9.98 -10.13 -16.58
C ASN A 167 9.28 -9.97 -17.92
N ASN A 168 9.76 -10.62 -18.96
CA ASN A 168 9.09 -10.74 -20.25
C ASN A 168 9.41 -12.11 -20.81
N ALA A 169 8.60 -12.62 -21.68
CA ALA A 169 8.80 -13.93 -22.33
C ALA A 169 10.22 -14.11 -22.89
N ASN A 170 11.00 -13.05 -23.04
CA ASN A 170 12.31 -13.04 -23.65
C ASN A 170 13.45 -12.43 -22.82
N SER A 171 13.22 -11.94 -21.58
CA SER A 171 14.29 -11.37 -20.76
C SER A 171 14.46 -12.08 -19.44
N GLN A 172 15.58 -12.78 -19.28
CA GLN A 172 16.04 -13.36 -18.01
C GLN A 172 17.20 -12.50 -17.50
N TYR A 173 17.12 -12.04 -16.26
CA TYR A 173 18.24 -11.39 -15.61
C TYR A 173 18.29 -11.70 -14.12
N TRP A 174 19.49 -11.65 -13.57
CA TRP A 174 19.71 -11.79 -12.15
C TRP A 174 19.47 -10.47 -11.44
N ILE A 175 18.72 -10.53 -10.36
CA ILE A 175 18.55 -9.41 -9.45
C ILE A 175 19.41 -9.71 -8.23
N VAL A 176 20.43 -8.91 -8.02
CA VAL A 176 21.24 -8.96 -6.81
C VAL A 176 20.58 -8.04 -5.78
N PRO A 177 20.14 -8.59 -4.63
CA PRO A 177 19.51 -7.77 -3.62
C PRO A 177 20.48 -6.69 -3.10
N ASN A 178 20.17 -5.43 -3.33
CA ASN A 178 20.83 -4.27 -2.72
C ASN A 178 19.91 -3.61 -1.69
N GLY A 179 18.90 -4.35 -1.28
CA GLY A 179 17.89 -3.95 -0.33
C GLY A 179 18.03 -4.72 0.99
N PRO A 180 16.93 -4.88 1.69
CA PRO A 180 16.92 -5.66 2.92
C PRO A 180 17.42 -7.07 2.65
N GLU A 181 18.41 -7.48 3.41
CA GLU A 181 18.98 -8.82 3.30
C GLU A 181 17.89 -9.85 3.57
N THR A 182 17.83 -10.89 2.76
CA THR A 182 16.88 -11.98 2.92
C THR A 182 17.63 -13.24 3.34
N TYR A 183 17.19 -13.77 4.45
CA TYR A 183 17.70 -15.04 4.99
C TYR A 183 16.58 -16.07 4.96
N GLN A 184 16.97 -17.31 4.73
CA GLN A 184 16.08 -18.46 4.76
C GLN A 184 16.66 -19.48 5.75
N ILE A 185 15.83 -19.93 6.68
CA ILE A 185 16.18 -21.01 7.60
C ILE A 185 15.34 -22.21 7.18
N PHE A 186 15.99 -23.29 6.82
CA PHE A 186 15.34 -24.57 6.52
C PHE A 186 15.54 -25.55 7.67
N GLY A 187 14.47 -26.15 8.14
CA GLY A 187 14.47 -27.15 9.18
C GLY A 187 13.60 -28.35 8.84
N ASN A 188 13.34 -29.20 9.80
CA ASN A 188 12.56 -30.40 9.59
C ASN A 188 11.06 -30.05 9.47
N GLY A 189 10.49 -30.22 8.29
CA GLY A 189 9.08 -29.96 8.00
C GLY A 189 8.69 -28.49 7.83
N ALA A 190 9.64 -27.56 8.01
CA ALA A 190 9.33 -26.14 7.97
C ALA A 190 10.50 -25.29 7.46
N SER A 191 10.17 -24.08 7.03
CA SER A 191 11.16 -23.05 6.72
C SER A 191 10.71 -21.68 7.20
N VAL A 192 11.66 -20.80 7.45
CA VAL A 192 11.43 -19.41 7.84
C VAL A 192 12.22 -18.48 6.94
N THR A 193 11.53 -17.56 6.28
CA THR A 193 12.14 -16.46 5.55
C THR A 193 12.23 -15.25 6.49
N ILE A 194 13.40 -14.64 6.61
CA ILE A 194 13.61 -13.41 7.37
C ILE A 194 14.08 -12.33 6.42
N VAL A 195 13.36 -11.22 6.39
CA VAL A 195 13.72 -10.05 5.58
C VAL A 195 14.14 -8.92 6.51
N ASN A 196 15.39 -8.52 6.42
CA ASN A 196 15.91 -7.38 7.15
C ASN A 196 15.51 -6.09 6.43
N SER A 197 14.45 -5.43 6.88
CA SER A 197 13.94 -4.20 6.27
C SER A 197 14.68 -2.96 6.78
N GLY A 198 15.98 -2.84 6.53
CA GLY A 198 16.88 -1.77 7.00
C GLY A 198 16.51 -0.31 6.71
N GLY A 199 15.25 -0.02 6.41
CA GLY A 199 14.74 1.34 6.13
C GLY A 199 13.78 1.91 7.17
N PHE A 200 13.44 1.16 8.22
CA PHE A 200 12.63 1.68 9.33
C PHE A 200 13.53 2.00 10.52
N PRO A 201 13.32 3.15 11.20
CA PRO A 201 14.19 3.60 12.32
C PRO A 201 14.24 2.64 13.51
N ARG A 202 13.60 1.51 13.42
CA ARG A 202 13.56 0.46 14.43
C ARG A 202 13.60 -0.88 13.73
N ALA A 203 14.79 -1.29 13.32
CA ALA A 203 15.15 -2.59 12.76
C ALA A 203 14.07 -3.68 12.97
N LYS A 204 12.93 -3.54 12.31
CA LYS A 204 11.91 -4.57 12.31
C LYS A 204 12.28 -5.56 11.24
N MET A 205 12.56 -6.77 11.64
CA MET A 205 12.62 -7.88 10.74
C MET A 205 11.24 -8.46 10.58
N GLN A 206 10.84 -8.67 9.35
CA GLN A 206 9.66 -9.44 9.04
C GLN A 206 10.09 -10.87 8.77
N GLY A 207 9.43 -11.81 9.42
CA GLY A 207 9.59 -13.22 9.18
C GLY A 207 8.34 -13.82 8.54
N TYR A 208 8.55 -14.82 7.72
CA TYR A 208 7.49 -15.59 7.08
C TYR A 208 7.77 -17.07 7.26
N TYR A 209 6.83 -17.79 7.87
CA TYR A 209 6.88 -19.24 8.04
C TYR A 209 6.19 -19.93 6.87
N SER A 210 6.82 -20.99 6.34
CA SER A 210 6.22 -21.86 5.33
C SER A 210 6.54 -23.33 5.60
N PRO A 211 5.61 -24.25 5.36
CA PRO A 211 5.90 -25.68 5.35
C PRO A 211 6.96 -26.02 4.31
N CYS A 212 7.85 -26.92 4.65
CA CYS A 212 8.89 -27.43 3.76
C CYS A 212 9.03 -28.94 3.93
N THR A 213 8.89 -29.69 2.85
CA THR A 213 9.10 -31.13 2.83
C THR A 213 10.23 -31.46 1.88
N TYR A 214 11.22 -32.20 2.34
CA TYR A 214 12.30 -32.71 1.50
C TYR A 214 11.82 -33.96 0.76
N LEU A 215 11.83 -33.89 -0.56
CA LEU A 215 11.45 -35.03 -1.41
C LEU A 215 12.66 -35.96 -1.63
N ASP A 216 13.80 -35.35 -1.95
CA ASP A 216 15.11 -35.97 -2.07
C ASP A 216 16.21 -34.89 -2.01
N GLU A 217 17.48 -35.26 -2.22
CA GLU A 217 18.63 -34.34 -2.20
C GLU A 217 18.58 -33.22 -3.27
N SER A 218 17.73 -33.36 -4.27
CA SER A 218 17.61 -32.45 -5.41
C SER A 218 16.25 -31.75 -5.48
N ALA A 219 15.30 -32.09 -4.60
CA ALA A 219 13.94 -31.53 -4.67
C ALA A 219 13.28 -31.35 -3.30
N ILE A 220 12.54 -30.25 -3.17
CA ILE A 220 11.73 -29.95 -2.01
C ILE A 220 10.30 -29.58 -2.41
N LYS A 221 9.36 -29.76 -1.52
CA LYS A 221 8.05 -29.12 -1.59
C LYS A 221 8.04 -27.97 -0.60
N TRP A 222 7.96 -26.74 -1.10
CA TRP A 222 8.02 -25.52 -0.31
C TRP A 222 6.84 -24.63 -0.64
N ASP A 223 6.09 -24.24 0.38
CA ASP A 223 4.89 -23.43 0.24
C ASP A 223 3.93 -23.96 -0.84
N GLY A 224 3.69 -25.29 -0.80
CA GLY A 224 2.84 -25.98 -1.76
C GLY A 224 3.42 -26.18 -3.18
N ARG A 225 4.63 -25.69 -3.46
CA ARG A 225 5.29 -25.74 -4.77
C ARG A 225 6.45 -26.72 -4.75
N THR A 226 6.69 -27.38 -5.88
CA THR A 226 7.90 -28.18 -6.04
C THR A 226 9.07 -27.28 -6.42
N GLY A 227 10.14 -27.35 -5.64
CA GLY A 227 11.41 -26.66 -5.90
C GLY A 227 12.51 -27.65 -6.26
N ILE A 228 13.31 -27.32 -7.27
CA ILE A 228 14.47 -28.09 -7.69
C ILE A 228 15.74 -27.43 -7.14
N LEU A 229 16.57 -28.23 -6.47
CA LEU A 229 17.83 -27.78 -5.89
C LEU A 229 18.99 -28.16 -6.82
N ASN A 230 19.85 -27.20 -7.09
CA ASN A 230 21.15 -27.48 -7.75
C ASN A 230 22.27 -27.02 -6.81
N TRP A 231 23.17 -27.92 -6.51
CA TRP A 231 24.29 -27.67 -5.62
C TRP A 231 25.51 -27.27 -6.46
N PHE A 232 26.06 -26.08 -6.18
CA PHE A 232 27.30 -25.64 -6.85
C PHE A 232 28.53 -26.08 -6.10
N ASP A 233 28.45 -26.11 -4.77
CA ASP A 233 29.45 -26.63 -3.85
C ASP A 233 28.79 -27.00 -2.51
N GLY A 234 29.57 -27.22 -1.47
CA GLY A 234 29.06 -27.57 -0.14
C GLY A 234 28.24 -26.47 0.52
N GLU A 235 28.36 -25.23 0.05
CA GLU A 235 27.86 -24.01 0.73
C GLU A 235 26.99 -23.13 -0.15
N THR A 236 26.87 -23.42 -1.43
CA THR A 236 26.05 -22.64 -2.37
C THR A 236 25.09 -23.54 -3.13
N ALA A 237 23.83 -23.17 -3.13
CA ALA A 237 22.77 -23.86 -3.87
C ALA A 237 21.89 -22.85 -4.63
N SER A 238 21.33 -23.29 -5.76
CA SER A 238 20.18 -22.60 -6.34
C SER A 238 18.91 -23.40 -6.10
N LEU A 239 17.84 -22.68 -5.84
CA LEU A 239 16.50 -23.22 -5.74
C LEU A 239 15.66 -22.67 -6.90
N THR A 240 15.18 -23.56 -7.75
CA THR A 240 14.26 -23.25 -8.83
C THR A 240 12.85 -23.61 -8.42
N LEU A 241 11.98 -22.63 -8.32
CA LEU A 241 10.55 -22.81 -8.07
C LEU A 241 9.77 -22.54 -9.35
N ILE A 242 8.79 -23.39 -9.64
CA ILE A 242 7.83 -23.12 -10.71
C ILE A 242 6.74 -22.20 -10.15
N GLY A 243 6.65 -20.98 -10.69
CA GLY A 243 5.60 -20.01 -10.33
C GLY A 243 4.21 -20.48 -10.78
N ALA A 244 3.17 -19.80 -10.31
CA ALA A 244 1.78 -20.09 -10.70
C ALA A 244 1.53 -19.94 -12.21
N SER A 245 2.33 -19.11 -12.88
CA SER A 245 2.32 -18.91 -14.35
C SER A 245 3.08 -20.00 -15.12
N GLY A 246 3.59 -21.04 -14.44
CA GLY A 246 4.44 -22.05 -15.06
C GLY A 246 5.88 -21.59 -15.34
N GLN A 247 6.24 -20.35 -15.02
CA GLN A 247 7.56 -19.80 -15.24
C GLN A 247 8.51 -20.12 -14.07
N PRO A 248 9.74 -20.54 -14.35
CA PRO A 248 10.71 -20.81 -13.31
C PRO A 248 11.21 -19.50 -12.67
N MET A 249 11.30 -19.50 -11.35
CA MET A 249 12.00 -18.50 -10.56
C MET A 249 13.20 -19.17 -9.91
N VAL A 250 14.40 -18.70 -10.20
CA VAL A 250 15.64 -19.22 -9.64
C VAL A 250 16.17 -18.27 -8.59
N THR A 251 16.48 -18.80 -7.41
CA THR A 251 17.16 -18.07 -6.34
C THR A 251 18.47 -18.76 -6.02
N VAL A 252 19.52 -18.00 -5.75
CA VAL A 252 20.81 -18.51 -5.32
C VAL A 252 21.03 -18.17 -3.85
N TRP A 253 21.44 -19.15 -3.10
CA TRP A 253 21.60 -19.08 -1.67
C TRP A 253 22.99 -19.54 -1.26
N ASP A 254 23.65 -18.78 -0.39
CA ASP A 254 24.86 -19.21 0.30
C ASP A 254 24.50 -19.66 1.71
N CYS A 255 25.05 -20.80 2.11
CA CYS A 255 25.04 -21.21 3.50
C CYS A 255 25.74 -20.12 4.33
N CYS A 256 25.05 -19.56 5.25
CA CYS A 256 25.56 -18.46 6.09
C CYS A 256 25.07 -18.60 7.52
N GLY A 257 25.62 -17.81 8.40
CA GLY A 257 24.99 -17.55 9.67
C GLY A 257 23.94 -16.46 9.58
N LEU A 258 23.14 -16.39 10.59
CA LEU A 258 22.28 -15.25 10.82
C LEU A 258 23.14 -14.03 11.15
N PRO A 259 22.73 -12.79 10.81
CA PRO A 259 23.42 -11.58 11.23
C PRO A 259 23.63 -11.53 12.73
N GLN A 260 24.68 -10.85 13.20
CA GLN A 260 25.08 -10.84 14.60
C GLN A 260 23.93 -10.48 15.54
N HIS A 261 23.13 -9.49 15.19
CA HIS A 261 21.97 -9.08 15.96
C HIS A 261 20.82 -10.09 15.98
N ILE A 262 20.72 -10.99 14.97
CA ILE A 262 19.83 -12.14 14.99
C ILE A 262 20.50 -13.31 15.74
N GLN A 263 21.82 -13.42 15.62
CA GLN A 263 22.59 -14.44 16.35
C GLN A 263 22.58 -14.22 17.84
N GLU A 264 22.67 -12.99 18.30
CA GLU A 264 22.53 -12.62 19.70
C GLU A 264 21.16 -13.03 20.24
N LEU A 265 20.14 -13.01 19.36
CA LEU A 265 18.82 -13.57 19.66
C LEU A 265 18.80 -15.10 19.72
N PHE A 266 19.55 -15.77 18.85
CA PHE A 266 19.40 -17.21 18.59
C PHE A 266 20.69 -18.05 18.72
N GLY A 267 21.84 -17.43 18.95
CA GLY A 267 23.02 -18.11 19.52
C GLY A 267 23.91 -18.89 18.57
N THR A 268 24.00 -18.60 17.26
CA THR A 268 24.92 -19.32 16.37
C THR A 268 25.62 -18.44 15.32
N HIS A 269 26.89 -18.77 15.00
CA HIS A 269 27.76 -18.00 14.11
C HIS A 269 28.14 -18.80 12.86
N CYS A 270 28.02 -18.17 11.67
CA CYS A 270 28.51 -18.71 10.40
C CYS A 270 29.21 -17.62 9.56
N PRO A 271 30.30 -17.92 8.87
CA PRO A 271 31.01 -16.93 8.06
C PRO A 271 30.22 -16.51 6.81
N GLN A 272 30.34 -15.25 6.42
CA GLN A 272 29.79 -14.78 5.15
C GLN A 272 30.74 -15.15 4.01
N THR A 273 30.17 -15.66 2.91
CA THR A 273 30.92 -15.91 1.69
C THR A 273 30.80 -14.73 0.72
N THR A 274 31.90 -14.37 0.07
CA THR A 274 31.99 -13.24 -0.89
C THR A 274 32.12 -13.77 -2.33
N LYS A 275 31.30 -14.75 -2.70
CA LYS A 275 31.36 -15.35 -4.04
C LYS A 275 30.87 -14.37 -5.11
N ASP A 276 31.53 -14.36 -6.26
CA ASP A 276 31.10 -13.64 -7.44
C ASP A 276 29.82 -14.29 -8.01
N LEU A 277 28.78 -13.49 -8.24
CA LEU A 277 27.53 -13.93 -8.82
C LEU A 277 27.55 -13.99 -10.36
N SER A 278 28.63 -13.51 -10.99
CA SER A 278 28.72 -13.44 -12.46
C SER A 278 28.48 -14.79 -13.14
N CYS A 279 28.86 -15.90 -12.49
CA CYS A 279 28.63 -17.26 -13.00
C CYS A 279 27.15 -17.66 -13.11
N TYR A 280 26.25 -16.93 -12.47
CA TYR A 280 24.80 -17.18 -12.49
C TYR A 280 24.04 -16.28 -13.45
N TYR A 281 24.70 -15.25 -14.02
CA TYR A 281 24.07 -14.37 -14.99
C TYR A 281 23.84 -15.07 -16.33
N THR A 282 22.78 -14.69 -17.01
CA THR A 282 22.53 -15.17 -18.36
C THR A 282 23.62 -14.70 -19.32
N GLU A 283 23.94 -15.49 -20.34
CA GLU A 283 24.94 -15.14 -21.34
C GLU A 283 24.63 -13.82 -22.05
N GLY A 284 23.35 -13.59 -22.36
CA GLY A 284 22.90 -12.33 -22.98
C GLY A 284 23.14 -11.11 -22.10
N PHE A 285 22.90 -11.24 -20.77
CA PHE A 285 23.17 -10.18 -19.82
C PHE A 285 24.68 -9.90 -19.72
N LEU A 286 25.50 -10.94 -19.54
CA LEU A 286 26.96 -10.80 -19.46
C LEU A 286 27.55 -10.20 -20.73
N LYS A 287 27.07 -10.60 -21.93
CA LYS A 287 27.53 -10.05 -23.21
C LYS A 287 27.29 -8.55 -23.29
N LYS A 288 26.14 -8.08 -22.79
CA LYS A 288 25.75 -6.68 -22.86
C LYS A 288 26.38 -5.83 -21.76
N TYR A 289 26.47 -6.33 -20.54
CA TYR A 289 26.82 -5.57 -19.34
C TYR A 289 27.97 -6.13 -18.50
N GLY A 290 28.52 -7.29 -18.87
CA GLY A 290 29.51 -8.00 -18.07
C GLY A 290 30.78 -7.23 -17.73
N ASN A 291 31.14 -6.24 -18.55
CA ASN A 291 32.31 -5.38 -18.34
C ASN A 291 32.03 -4.12 -17.50
N GLN A 292 30.79 -3.92 -17.08
CA GLN A 292 30.41 -2.76 -16.26
C GLN A 292 30.61 -3.04 -14.78
N PRO A 293 30.93 -2.00 -13.97
CA PRO A 293 30.94 -2.13 -12.52
C PRO A 293 29.61 -2.67 -11.98
N ASP A 294 29.64 -3.41 -10.89
CA ASP A 294 28.43 -3.99 -10.27
C ASP A 294 27.38 -2.93 -9.95
N SER A 295 27.81 -1.75 -9.50
CA SER A 295 26.89 -0.63 -9.23
C SER A 295 26.11 -0.18 -10.47
N ILE A 296 26.75 -0.16 -11.65
CA ILE A 296 26.08 0.20 -12.91
C ILE A 296 25.16 -0.92 -13.36
N ARG A 297 25.57 -2.18 -13.24
CA ARG A 297 24.70 -3.33 -13.53
C ARG A 297 23.46 -3.33 -12.67
N MET A 298 23.62 -3.11 -11.37
CA MET A 298 22.50 -3.04 -10.42
C MET A 298 21.57 -1.86 -10.71
N ALA A 299 22.12 -0.70 -11.04
CA ALA A 299 21.34 0.47 -11.44
C ALA A 299 20.55 0.20 -12.72
N TYR A 300 21.17 -0.43 -13.72
CA TYR A 300 20.49 -0.86 -14.92
C TYR A 300 19.34 -1.83 -14.63
N GLU A 301 19.60 -2.89 -13.86
CA GLU A 301 18.59 -3.88 -13.49
C GLU A 301 17.39 -3.25 -12.79
N THR A 302 17.65 -2.31 -11.89
CA THR A 302 16.60 -1.57 -11.19
C THR A 302 15.76 -0.73 -12.14
N PHE A 303 16.41 0.02 -13.04
CA PHE A 303 15.74 0.87 -14.01
C PHE A 303 14.96 0.04 -15.04
N ASP A 304 15.59 -1.00 -15.60
CA ASP A 304 14.94 -1.91 -16.55
C ASP A 304 13.72 -2.61 -15.92
N TYR A 305 13.85 -3.03 -14.65
CA TYR A 305 12.72 -3.58 -13.92
C TYR A 305 11.59 -2.55 -13.74
N ALA A 306 11.92 -1.30 -13.41
CA ALA A 306 10.93 -0.24 -13.25
C ALA A 306 10.17 0.02 -14.57
N VAL A 307 10.90 0.08 -15.68
CA VAL A 307 10.33 0.25 -17.03
C VAL A 307 9.41 -0.92 -17.37
N ASN A 308 9.92 -2.15 -17.27
CA ASN A 308 9.14 -3.36 -17.57
C ASN A 308 7.89 -3.50 -16.69
N ALA A 309 8.02 -3.21 -15.40
CA ALA A 309 6.90 -3.26 -14.48
C ALA A 309 5.81 -2.25 -14.84
N ASN A 310 6.20 -1.02 -15.17
CA ASN A 310 5.25 0.01 -15.56
C ASN A 310 4.62 -0.27 -16.94
N GLU A 311 5.40 -0.65 -17.94
CA GLU A 311 4.90 -0.97 -19.29
C GLU A 311 3.87 -2.11 -19.26
N LYS A 312 4.07 -3.12 -18.40
CA LYS A 312 3.21 -4.30 -18.34
C LYS A 312 1.97 -4.14 -17.49
N ASN A 313 2.09 -3.38 -16.41
CA ASN A 313 1.08 -3.41 -15.35
C ASN A 313 0.25 -2.14 -15.28
N ASN A 314 0.76 -1.02 -15.80
CA ASN A 314 0.07 0.26 -15.75
C ASN A 314 -1.02 0.33 -16.83
N ALA A 315 -2.28 0.46 -16.41
CA ALA A 315 -3.42 0.45 -17.32
C ALA A 315 -3.43 1.64 -18.32
N ILE A 316 -2.85 2.78 -17.96
CA ILE A 316 -2.79 3.92 -18.87
C ILE A 316 -1.74 3.75 -19.97
N PHE A 317 -0.73 2.91 -19.76
CA PHE A 317 0.40 2.77 -20.68
C PHE A 317 -0.03 2.41 -22.12
N PRO A 318 -0.80 1.34 -22.38
CA PRO A 318 -1.22 0.98 -23.73
C PRO A 318 -2.12 2.05 -24.37
N VAL A 319 -2.87 2.81 -23.56
CA VAL A 319 -3.71 3.91 -24.07
C VAL A 319 -2.84 5.06 -24.57
N LEU A 320 -1.80 5.43 -23.80
CA LEU A 320 -0.85 6.47 -24.22
C LEU A 320 -0.13 6.09 -25.52
N MET A 321 0.33 4.85 -25.63
CA MET A 321 1.03 4.39 -26.84
C MET A 321 0.12 4.48 -28.07
N ARG A 322 -1.15 4.06 -27.98
CA ARG A 322 -2.13 4.20 -29.06
C ARG A 322 -2.45 5.65 -29.43
N ASN A 323 -2.34 6.57 -28.47
CA ASN A 323 -2.58 8.01 -28.67
C ASN A 323 -1.37 8.78 -29.23
N GLY A 324 -0.33 8.07 -29.69
CA GLY A 324 0.79 8.67 -30.41
C GLY A 324 1.95 9.16 -29.53
N TYR A 325 1.99 8.80 -28.24
CA TYR A 325 3.08 9.17 -27.35
C TYR A 325 4.29 8.21 -27.41
N GLU A 326 4.25 7.20 -28.28
CA GLU A 326 5.27 6.14 -28.35
C GLU A 326 6.67 6.69 -28.63
N GLU A 327 6.83 7.58 -29.62
CA GLU A 327 8.12 8.15 -29.97
C GLU A 327 8.70 9.07 -28.89
N GLU A 328 7.86 9.86 -28.25
CA GLU A 328 8.28 10.70 -27.12
C GLU A 328 8.72 9.83 -25.94
N TYR A 329 7.94 8.81 -25.63
CA TYR A 329 8.23 7.84 -24.59
C TYR A 329 9.57 7.13 -24.84
N LYS A 330 9.81 6.61 -26.03
CA LYS A 330 11.06 5.94 -26.41
C LYS A 330 12.27 6.86 -26.22
N LYS A 331 12.19 8.08 -26.72
CA LYS A 331 13.27 9.09 -26.57
C LYS A 331 13.57 9.39 -25.12
N MET A 332 12.53 9.58 -24.29
CA MET A 332 12.69 9.82 -22.85
C MET A 332 13.38 8.63 -22.18
N LYS A 333 12.90 7.41 -22.41
CA LYS A 333 13.44 6.18 -21.84
C LYS A 333 14.90 5.95 -22.23
N GLU A 334 15.23 6.08 -23.52
CA GLU A 334 16.59 5.92 -24.05
C GLU A 334 17.54 6.98 -23.50
N SER A 335 17.10 8.22 -23.37
CA SER A 335 17.89 9.30 -22.78
C SER A 335 18.22 9.02 -21.31
N LEU A 336 17.24 8.58 -20.51
CA LEU A 336 17.47 8.24 -19.10
C LEU A 336 18.41 7.05 -18.96
N LEU A 337 18.21 6.00 -19.76
CA LEU A 337 19.09 4.83 -19.76
C LEU A 337 20.52 5.20 -20.13
N SER A 338 20.71 5.99 -21.19
CA SER A 338 22.05 6.42 -21.62
C SER A 338 22.77 7.19 -20.53
N ARG A 339 22.11 8.16 -19.90
CA ARG A 339 22.69 8.97 -18.82
C ARG A 339 23.00 8.13 -17.57
N LEU A 340 22.13 7.18 -17.24
CA LEU A 340 22.36 6.25 -16.14
C LEU A 340 23.61 5.38 -16.40
N MET A 341 23.72 4.84 -17.60
CA MET A 341 24.85 3.96 -17.98
C MET A 341 26.18 4.72 -18.09
N ASN A 342 26.13 6.02 -18.40
CA ASN A 342 27.32 6.90 -18.43
C ASN A 342 27.70 7.43 -17.03
N GLY A 343 26.92 7.11 -15.98
CA GLY A 343 27.14 7.62 -14.63
C GLY A 343 26.80 9.12 -14.44
N GLU A 344 26.04 9.70 -15.38
CA GLU A 344 25.61 11.11 -15.32
C GLU A 344 24.43 11.32 -14.35
N MET A 345 23.76 10.25 -13.96
CA MET A 345 22.70 10.24 -12.95
C MET A 345 22.70 8.92 -12.18
N ASP A 346 22.16 8.93 -10.99
CA ASP A 346 21.92 7.72 -10.21
C ASP A 346 20.55 7.08 -10.56
N VAL A 347 20.30 5.89 -10.01
CA VAL A 347 19.06 5.13 -10.26
C VAL A 347 17.83 5.81 -9.63
N ASP A 348 17.98 6.55 -8.54
CA ASP A 348 16.91 7.32 -7.91
C ASP A 348 16.43 8.43 -8.86
N GLU A 349 17.39 9.14 -9.48
CA GLU A 349 17.09 10.17 -10.46
C GLU A 349 16.47 9.58 -11.74
N ALA A 350 17.03 8.49 -12.27
CA ALA A 350 16.52 7.87 -13.49
C ALA A 350 15.07 7.39 -13.31
N VAL A 351 14.79 6.62 -12.26
CA VAL A 351 13.43 6.13 -11.96
C VAL A 351 12.48 7.28 -11.63
N GLY A 352 12.96 8.26 -10.83
CA GLY A 352 12.15 9.41 -10.46
C GLY A 352 11.68 10.21 -11.66
N ARG A 353 12.58 10.52 -12.61
CA ARG A 353 12.25 11.24 -13.85
C ARG A 353 11.38 10.42 -14.80
N TYR A 354 11.63 9.11 -14.88
CA TYR A 354 10.83 8.18 -15.65
C TYR A 354 9.36 8.19 -15.21
N MET A 355 9.11 7.99 -13.91
CA MET A 355 7.75 7.99 -13.37
C MET A 355 7.11 9.40 -13.41
N PHE A 356 7.92 10.45 -13.27
CA PHE A 356 7.44 11.83 -13.32
C PHE A 356 6.89 12.23 -14.69
N TRP A 357 7.37 11.63 -15.78
CA TRP A 357 6.80 11.86 -17.13
C TRP A 357 5.32 11.48 -17.19
N PHE A 358 4.93 10.34 -16.59
CA PHE A 358 3.52 9.93 -16.50
C PHE A 358 2.74 10.83 -15.54
N TYR A 359 3.29 11.07 -14.37
CA TYR A 359 2.66 11.84 -13.29
C TYR A 359 2.33 13.27 -13.72
N LYS A 360 3.27 13.92 -14.39
CA LYS A 360 3.15 15.34 -14.71
C LYS A 360 2.03 15.60 -15.71
N ASP A 361 1.99 14.82 -16.78
CA ASP A 361 1.23 15.15 -17.97
C ASP A 361 -0.04 14.30 -18.14
N PHE A 362 -0.15 13.14 -17.50
CA PHE A 362 -1.19 12.18 -17.82
C PHE A 362 -2.01 11.69 -16.63
N ASP A 363 -1.37 11.17 -15.59
CA ASP A 363 -2.07 10.57 -14.46
C ASP A 363 -1.25 10.57 -13.18
N ARG A 364 -1.78 11.14 -12.13
CA ARG A 364 -1.07 11.30 -10.87
C ARG A 364 -1.22 10.11 -9.91
N HIS A 365 -1.94 9.07 -10.28
CA HIS A 365 -1.82 7.76 -9.64
C HIS A 365 -0.49 7.09 -9.96
N THR A 366 0.11 7.39 -11.14
CA THR A 366 1.43 6.88 -11.52
C THR A 366 2.52 7.65 -10.81
N ASN A 367 3.14 7.06 -9.80
CA ASN A 367 4.12 7.73 -8.94
C ASN A 367 5.17 6.75 -8.38
N CYS A 368 6.18 7.26 -7.68
CA CYS A 368 7.14 6.42 -6.96
C CYS A 368 7.70 7.11 -5.71
N SER A 369 8.36 6.33 -4.85
CA SER A 369 8.98 6.81 -3.62
C SER A 369 10.42 7.34 -3.77
N SER A 370 10.89 7.61 -5.01
CA SER A 370 12.24 8.18 -5.20
C SER A 370 12.32 9.61 -4.66
N ARG A 371 13.50 10.02 -4.21
CA ARG A 371 13.75 11.39 -3.72
C ARG A 371 13.57 12.41 -4.83
N THR A 372 14.11 12.10 -6.01
CA THR A 372 13.98 12.94 -7.20
C THR A 372 12.52 13.12 -7.61
N PHE A 373 11.73 12.04 -7.61
CA PHE A 373 10.30 12.16 -7.88
C PHE A 373 9.59 13.06 -6.87
N SER A 374 9.88 12.88 -5.59
CA SER A 374 9.29 13.67 -4.50
C SER A 374 9.60 15.17 -4.64
N GLN A 375 10.84 15.50 -5.04
CA GLN A 375 11.24 16.86 -5.33
C GLN A 375 10.48 17.44 -6.52
N LEU A 376 10.50 16.76 -7.67
CA LEU A 376 9.80 17.19 -8.89
C LEU A 376 8.28 17.34 -8.65
N ARG A 377 7.69 16.39 -7.91
CA ARG A 377 6.29 16.47 -7.51
C ARG A 377 5.99 17.71 -6.69
N SER A 378 6.85 18.06 -5.74
CA SER A 378 6.63 19.23 -4.87
C SER A 378 6.56 20.54 -5.66
N GLU A 379 7.21 20.62 -6.82
CA GLU A 379 7.19 21.78 -7.71
C GLU A 379 5.85 21.90 -8.47
N THR A 380 5.10 20.81 -8.59
CA THR A 380 3.79 20.79 -9.28
C THR A 380 2.59 20.96 -8.34
N LEU A 381 2.81 20.86 -7.04
CA LEU A 381 1.77 20.94 -6.03
C LEU A 381 1.78 22.29 -5.31
N VAL A 382 0.58 22.77 -5.01
CA VAL A 382 0.41 23.97 -4.17
C VAL A 382 0.77 23.63 -2.72
N ASN A 383 1.69 24.38 -2.14
CA ASN A 383 2.06 24.19 -0.74
C ASN A 383 1.05 24.90 0.19
N TYR A 384 -0.11 24.29 0.40
CA TYR A 384 -1.16 24.87 1.24
C TYR A 384 -0.72 25.11 2.69
N LYS A 385 0.21 24.31 3.23
CA LYS A 385 0.74 24.53 4.59
C LYS A 385 1.54 25.83 4.72
N ALA A 386 2.08 26.34 3.61
CA ALA A 386 2.74 27.64 3.58
C ALA A 386 1.77 28.81 3.38
N LEU A 387 0.60 28.55 2.81
CA LEU A 387 -0.40 29.56 2.44
C LEU A 387 -1.54 29.69 3.45
N ILE A 388 -1.81 28.62 4.20
CA ILE A 388 -2.91 28.51 5.16
C ILE A 388 -2.30 28.06 6.49
N ALA A 389 -2.36 28.90 7.52
CA ALA A 389 -1.70 28.65 8.81
C ALA A 389 -2.10 27.31 9.44
N HIS A 390 -3.37 26.94 9.28
CA HIS A 390 -3.92 25.67 9.78
C HIS A 390 -4.63 24.91 8.64
N TYR A 391 -3.84 24.31 7.75
CA TYR A 391 -4.36 23.41 6.71
C TYR A 391 -4.48 21.99 7.25
N ALA A 392 -5.61 21.73 7.90
CA ALA A 392 -5.99 20.42 8.43
C ALA A 392 -7.52 20.25 8.29
N PRO A 393 -8.04 20.05 7.06
CA PRO A 393 -9.47 19.98 6.84
C PRO A 393 -10.10 18.81 7.59
N GLU A 394 -11.17 19.10 8.32
CA GLU A 394 -11.95 18.13 9.09
C GLU A 394 -13.35 17.95 8.49
N PRO A 395 -14.04 16.84 8.75
CA PRO A 395 -15.42 16.65 8.33
C PRO A 395 -16.35 17.68 8.97
N VAL A 396 -17.09 18.42 8.14
CA VAL A 396 -18.08 19.42 8.59
C VAL A 396 -19.41 19.15 7.89
N GLY A 397 -20.49 19.13 8.66
CA GLY A 397 -21.85 19.06 8.14
C GLY A 397 -22.74 20.01 8.93
N CYS A 398 -23.01 21.22 8.38
CA CYS A 398 -23.79 22.24 9.09
C CYS A 398 -24.43 23.25 8.13
N LYS A 399 -25.38 24.07 8.66
CA LYS A 399 -25.91 25.23 7.94
C LYS A 399 -24.87 26.33 7.90
N VAL A 400 -24.63 26.90 6.71
CA VAL A 400 -23.85 28.12 6.51
C VAL A 400 -24.72 29.34 6.75
N ASP A 401 -25.95 29.27 6.28
CA ASP A 401 -27.02 30.26 6.49
C ASP A 401 -28.39 29.55 6.45
N LYS A 402 -29.48 30.34 6.45
CA LYS A 402 -30.86 29.77 6.51
C LYS A 402 -31.20 28.82 5.37
N ASP A 403 -30.56 28.98 4.18
CA ASP A 403 -30.90 28.26 2.95
C ASP A 403 -29.74 27.38 2.42
N THR A 404 -28.53 27.49 2.98
CA THR A 404 -27.31 26.83 2.48
C THR A 404 -26.75 25.87 3.50
N TYR A 405 -26.50 24.63 3.07
CA TYR A 405 -25.82 23.60 3.86
C TYR A 405 -24.40 23.36 3.32
N LEU A 406 -23.44 23.22 4.21
CA LEU A 406 -22.06 22.81 3.93
C LEU A 406 -21.87 21.36 4.32
N LEU A 407 -21.26 20.60 3.43
CA LEU A 407 -20.66 19.33 3.74
C LEU A 407 -19.19 19.36 3.30
N ARG A 408 -18.25 19.26 4.23
CA ARG A 408 -16.83 19.11 3.94
C ARG A 408 -16.43 17.65 4.13
N LEU A 409 -15.85 17.07 3.08
CA LEU A 409 -15.36 15.69 3.03
C LEU A 409 -13.86 15.70 2.75
N PRO A 410 -13.00 15.72 3.76
CA PRO A 410 -11.55 15.75 3.58
C PRO A 410 -10.97 14.37 3.20
N SER A 411 -11.77 13.32 3.24
CA SER A 411 -11.38 11.96 2.87
C SER A 411 -12.58 11.13 2.44
N SER A 412 -12.38 10.22 1.50
CA SER A 412 -13.35 9.21 1.06
C SER A 412 -12.96 7.79 1.50
N GLN A 413 -12.08 7.63 2.50
CA GLN A 413 -11.58 6.33 2.97
C GLN A 413 -12.51 5.61 3.96
N GLY A 414 -13.57 6.25 4.41
CA GLY A 414 -14.59 5.64 5.29
C GLY A 414 -14.22 5.53 6.77
N ASN A 415 -13.15 6.19 7.17
CA ASN A 415 -12.68 6.23 8.55
C ASN A 415 -12.94 7.58 9.23
N LEU A 416 -12.75 8.68 8.50
CA LEU A 416 -13.06 10.04 8.93
C LEU A 416 -13.34 10.91 7.68
N PRO A 417 -14.63 11.16 7.32
CA PRO A 417 -15.86 10.69 7.98
C PRO A 417 -16.13 9.20 7.81
N THR A 418 -16.92 8.64 8.73
CA THR A 418 -17.46 7.29 8.62
C THR A 418 -18.68 7.26 7.72
N TRP A 419 -19.06 6.06 7.23
CA TRP A 419 -20.28 5.89 6.44
C TRP A 419 -21.54 6.32 7.20
N ASP A 420 -21.65 5.96 8.47
CA ASP A 420 -22.79 6.34 9.31
C ASP A 420 -22.87 7.86 9.51
N TRP A 421 -21.73 8.54 9.68
CA TRP A 421 -21.69 9.99 9.72
C TRP A 421 -22.24 10.59 8.44
N MET A 422 -21.85 10.05 7.28
CA MET A 422 -22.31 10.50 5.98
C MET A 422 -23.83 10.33 5.84
N LEU A 423 -24.39 9.17 6.18
CA LEU A 423 -25.81 8.92 6.15
C LEU A 423 -26.58 9.88 7.08
N ASN A 424 -26.08 10.13 8.27
CA ASN A 424 -26.67 11.08 9.20
C ASN A 424 -26.67 12.50 8.62
N LYS A 425 -25.59 12.92 7.94
CA LYS A 425 -25.53 14.26 7.31
C LYS A 425 -26.47 14.39 6.11
N VAL A 426 -26.74 13.32 5.37
CA VAL A 426 -27.78 13.29 4.34
C VAL A 426 -29.16 13.57 4.97
N GLU A 427 -29.50 12.90 6.06
CA GLU A 427 -30.78 13.10 6.73
C GLU A 427 -30.87 14.49 7.38
N GLU A 428 -29.82 14.98 8.02
CA GLU A 428 -29.77 16.36 8.53
C GLU A 428 -29.97 17.38 7.40
N PHE A 429 -29.33 17.20 6.25
CA PHE A 429 -29.53 18.06 5.09
C PHE A 429 -31.01 18.05 4.64
N LYS A 430 -31.63 16.89 4.47
CA LYS A 430 -33.05 16.77 4.08
C LYS A 430 -33.97 17.48 5.07
N GLN A 431 -33.71 17.34 6.37
CA GLN A 431 -34.51 17.98 7.43
C GLN A 431 -34.21 19.48 7.58
N SER A 432 -33.09 19.93 7.08
CA SER A 432 -32.63 21.33 7.25
C SER A 432 -33.50 22.35 6.54
N GLY A 433 -34.24 21.97 5.48
CA GLY A 433 -34.96 22.86 4.58
C GLY A 433 -34.06 23.69 3.67
N CYS A 434 -32.75 23.44 3.65
CA CYS A 434 -31.79 24.14 2.79
C CYS A 434 -32.02 23.76 1.32
N GLN A 435 -31.97 24.78 0.45
CA GLN A 435 -32.12 24.60 -1.00
C GLN A 435 -30.79 24.66 -1.75
N TYR A 436 -29.71 24.96 -1.06
CA TYR A 436 -28.35 25.08 -1.61
C TYR A 436 -27.41 24.15 -0.85
N LEU A 437 -26.57 23.43 -1.61
CA LEU A 437 -25.59 22.52 -1.02
C LEU A 437 -24.18 22.86 -1.50
N ILE A 438 -23.26 22.99 -0.57
CA ILE A 438 -21.82 23.09 -0.83
C ILE A 438 -21.17 21.78 -0.42
N LEU A 439 -20.55 21.10 -1.37
CA LEU A 439 -19.68 19.95 -1.15
C LEU A 439 -18.22 20.41 -1.23
N ASP A 440 -17.55 20.46 -0.11
CA ASP A 440 -16.16 20.91 0.00
C ASP A 440 -15.23 19.67 0.04
N LEU A 441 -14.45 19.50 -1.01
CA LEU A 441 -13.54 18.38 -1.23
C LEU A 441 -12.07 18.76 -1.05
N ARG A 442 -11.78 19.93 -0.50
CA ARG A 442 -10.40 20.34 -0.25
C ARG A 442 -9.68 19.36 0.68
N GLY A 443 -8.47 18.94 0.27
CA GLY A 443 -7.68 17.94 0.99
C GLY A 443 -8.13 16.49 0.81
N ASN A 444 -9.19 16.22 0.05
CA ASN A 444 -9.70 14.87 -0.16
C ASN A 444 -8.84 14.07 -1.15
N GLY A 445 -7.92 13.27 -0.62
CA GLY A 445 -7.02 12.42 -1.41
C GLY A 445 -7.65 11.14 -1.98
N GLY A 446 -8.97 10.97 -1.87
CA GLY A 446 -9.68 9.83 -2.45
C GLY A 446 -10.06 8.74 -1.44
N GLY A 447 -10.41 7.59 -1.97
CA GLY A 447 -10.92 6.41 -1.26
C GLY A 447 -12.03 5.72 -2.05
N SER A 448 -13.25 5.67 -1.53
CA SER A 448 -14.42 5.13 -2.22
C SER A 448 -15.26 6.24 -2.85
N ASP A 449 -15.56 6.15 -4.13
CA ASP A 449 -16.39 7.10 -4.89
C ASP A 449 -17.77 7.30 -4.27
N ALA A 450 -18.32 6.26 -3.66
CA ALA A 450 -19.64 6.28 -3.05
C ALA A 450 -19.83 7.40 -2.01
N PHE A 451 -18.75 7.85 -1.35
CA PHE A 451 -18.81 8.92 -0.35
C PHE A 451 -19.17 10.27 -0.97
N GLY A 452 -18.44 10.67 -1.99
CA GLY A 452 -18.66 11.97 -2.65
C GLY A 452 -19.85 11.96 -3.60
N GLU A 453 -20.04 10.88 -4.36
CA GLU A 453 -21.14 10.73 -5.30
C GLU A 453 -22.53 10.79 -4.64
N MET A 454 -22.66 10.30 -3.41
CA MET A 454 -23.93 10.39 -2.66
C MET A 454 -24.49 11.81 -2.65
N PHE A 455 -23.63 12.82 -2.44
CA PHE A 455 -24.01 14.23 -2.43
C PHE A 455 -24.02 14.85 -3.83
N ALA A 456 -23.13 14.41 -4.72
CA ALA A 456 -23.13 14.84 -6.11
C ALA A 456 -24.47 14.52 -6.81
N LYS A 457 -24.99 13.32 -6.56
CA LYS A 457 -26.29 12.85 -7.10
C LYS A 457 -27.45 13.77 -6.70
N MET A 458 -27.40 14.43 -5.53
CA MET A 458 -28.41 15.40 -5.11
C MET A 458 -28.40 16.70 -5.93
N MET A 459 -27.31 16.96 -6.65
CA MET A 459 -27.12 18.16 -7.50
C MET A 459 -27.36 17.85 -8.98
N CYS A 460 -27.64 16.60 -9.34
CA CYS A 460 -27.75 16.17 -10.72
C CYS A 460 -29.19 16.17 -11.23
N ASP A 461 -29.33 16.49 -12.53
CA ASP A 461 -30.58 16.49 -13.27
C ASP A 461 -30.37 15.78 -14.62
N CYS A 462 -30.68 14.49 -14.63
CA CYS A 462 -30.63 13.69 -15.85
C CYS A 462 -31.72 12.62 -15.83
N SER A 463 -32.28 12.34 -17.01
CA SER A 463 -33.29 11.29 -17.18
C SER A 463 -32.67 9.89 -17.24
N SER A 464 -31.39 9.79 -17.61
CA SER A 464 -30.65 8.54 -17.71
C SER A 464 -29.15 8.79 -17.60
N LEU A 465 -28.41 7.78 -17.20
CA LEU A 465 -26.95 7.79 -17.17
C LEU A 465 -26.36 7.57 -18.58
N ASN A 466 -25.18 8.12 -18.81
CA ASN A 466 -24.39 7.83 -19.99
C ASN A 466 -23.79 6.41 -19.90
N ASP A 467 -23.37 5.88 -21.01
CA ASP A 467 -22.50 4.71 -21.03
C ASP A 467 -21.14 5.11 -20.47
N HIS A 468 -20.68 4.39 -19.49
CA HIS A 468 -19.35 4.54 -18.90
C HIS A 468 -18.69 3.17 -18.82
N GLN A 469 -17.46 3.08 -19.24
CA GLN A 469 -16.71 1.83 -19.27
C GLN A 469 -15.33 2.06 -18.68
N SER A 470 -14.90 1.12 -17.88
CA SER A 470 -13.52 1.07 -17.38
C SER A 470 -12.90 -0.30 -17.68
N PHE A 471 -11.59 -0.30 -17.81
CA PHE A 471 -10.80 -1.46 -18.21
C PHE A 471 -9.73 -1.75 -17.17
N TYR A 472 -9.41 -3.01 -17.03
CA TYR A 472 -8.38 -3.54 -16.14
C TYR A 472 -7.21 -4.08 -16.96
N MET A 473 -5.99 -3.74 -16.54
CA MET A 473 -4.77 -4.25 -17.16
C MET A 473 -4.46 -5.65 -16.68
N ASN A 474 -4.69 -6.63 -17.54
CA ASN A 474 -4.41 -8.02 -17.23
C ASN A 474 -2.90 -8.29 -17.21
N SER A 475 -2.37 -8.52 -16.02
CA SER A 475 -0.99 -8.91 -15.82
C SER A 475 -0.84 -9.78 -14.57
N THR A 476 0.23 -10.58 -14.53
CA THR A 476 0.51 -11.44 -13.37
C THR A 476 0.53 -10.65 -12.05
N GLU A 477 1.18 -9.49 -12.00
CA GLU A 477 1.28 -8.69 -10.77
C GLU A 477 -0.06 -8.04 -10.37
N ASN A 478 -0.81 -7.56 -11.34
CA ASN A 478 -2.14 -7.02 -11.08
C ASN A 478 -3.10 -8.11 -10.62
N ASN A 479 -3.05 -9.29 -11.23
CA ASN A 479 -3.90 -10.42 -10.86
C ASN A 479 -3.63 -10.90 -9.42
N LYS A 480 -2.38 -10.85 -8.96
CA LYS A 480 -2.06 -11.10 -7.54
C LYS A 480 -2.73 -10.08 -6.61
N GLN A 481 -2.74 -8.81 -6.99
CA GLN A 481 -3.39 -7.76 -6.21
C GLN A 481 -4.91 -7.87 -6.27
N LEU A 482 -5.47 -8.17 -7.46
CA LEU A 482 -6.90 -8.39 -7.62
C LEU A 482 -7.40 -9.57 -6.79
N LYS A 483 -6.63 -10.68 -6.70
CA LYS A 483 -6.92 -11.80 -5.79
C LYS A 483 -7.04 -11.36 -4.34
N LYS A 484 -6.19 -10.44 -3.88
CA LYS A 484 -6.29 -9.88 -2.53
C LYS A 484 -7.57 -9.04 -2.37
N TYR A 485 -7.93 -8.25 -3.39
CA TYR A 485 -9.17 -7.47 -3.38
C TYR A 485 -10.41 -8.36 -3.37
N CYS A 486 -10.47 -9.42 -4.18
CA CYS A 486 -11.54 -10.40 -4.15
C CYS A 486 -11.76 -10.97 -2.74
N LYS A 487 -10.66 -11.35 -2.07
CA LYS A 487 -10.69 -11.86 -0.70
C LYS A 487 -11.13 -10.80 0.34
N ALA A 488 -10.73 -9.55 0.16
CA ALA A 488 -11.00 -8.48 1.11
C ALA A 488 -12.43 -7.91 0.97
N PHE A 489 -12.92 -7.75 -0.24
CA PHE A 489 -14.17 -7.03 -0.52
C PHE A 489 -15.34 -7.94 -0.85
N HIS A 490 -15.10 -9.19 -1.28
CA HIS A 490 -16.12 -10.16 -1.65
C HIS A 490 -17.15 -9.62 -2.68
N LEU A 491 -16.67 -8.86 -3.66
CA LEU A 491 -17.51 -8.28 -4.70
C LEU A 491 -17.53 -9.20 -5.92
N SER A 492 -18.68 -9.75 -6.24
CA SER A 492 -18.86 -10.76 -7.32
C SER A 492 -18.39 -10.31 -8.70
N PHE A 493 -18.36 -9.01 -8.98
CA PHE A 493 -17.82 -8.52 -10.24
C PHE A 493 -16.28 -8.66 -10.32
N MET A 494 -15.56 -8.46 -9.21
CA MET A 494 -14.12 -8.64 -9.16
C MET A 494 -13.72 -10.11 -9.38
N ASP A 495 -14.52 -11.06 -8.86
CA ASP A 495 -14.30 -12.48 -9.11
C ASP A 495 -14.47 -12.82 -10.60
N LYS A 496 -15.42 -12.18 -11.29
CA LYS A 496 -15.60 -12.34 -12.73
C LYS A 496 -14.43 -11.78 -13.54
N VAL A 497 -13.97 -10.58 -13.18
CA VAL A 497 -12.78 -9.97 -13.81
C VAL A 497 -11.55 -10.84 -13.60
N LEU A 498 -11.35 -11.38 -12.41
CA LEU A 498 -10.23 -12.29 -12.14
C LEU A 498 -10.31 -13.57 -12.97
N ALA A 499 -11.50 -14.18 -13.09
CA ALA A 499 -11.70 -15.37 -13.93
C ALA A 499 -11.44 -15.07 -15.41
N GLU A 500 -11.86 -13.91 -15.91
CA GLU A 500 -11.55 -13.45 -17.27
C GLU A 500 -10.04 -13.23 -17.46
N ALA A 501 -9.39 -12.57 -16.50
CA ALA A 501 -7.95 -12.32 -16.52
C ALA A 501 -7.13 -13.62 -16.55
N GLU A 502 -7.55 -14.64 -15.80
CA GLU A 502 -6.87 -15.95 -15.77
C GLU A 502 -7.07 -16.77 -17.06
N SER A 503 -8.12 -16.48 -17.85
CA SER A 503 -8.44 -17.15 -19.11
C SER A 503 -7.99 -16.39 -20.35
N THR A 504 -7.51 -15.15 -20.20
CA THR A 504 -7.13 -14.26 -21.30
C THR A 504 -5.62 -14.05 -21.29
N GLU A 505 -5.04 -13.80 -22.46
CA GLU A 505 -3.61 -13.48 -22.60
C GLU A 505 -3.24 -12.20 -21.81
N GLU A 506 -2.10 -12.22 -21.13
CA GLU A 506 -1.57 -11.07 -20.42
C GLU A 506 -1.21 -9.93 -21.37
N GLY A 507 -1.23 -8.69 -20.84
CA GLY A 507 -0.86 -7.49 -21.59
C GLY A 507 -2.04 -6.80 -22.28
N ASN A 508 -3.25 -7.34 -22.14
CA ASN A 508 -4.47 -6.76 -22.69
C ASN A 508 -5.29 -6.02 -21.63
N LEU A 509 -5.96 -4.96 -22.06
CA LEU A 509 -7.02 -4.33 -21.28
C LEU A 509 -8.30 -5.17 -21.43
N ILE A 510 -8.82 -5.67 -20.30
CA ILE A 510 -10.08 -6.40 -20.23
C ILE A 510 -11.14 -5.55 -19.53
N HIS A 511 -12.41 -5.90 -19.69
CA HIS A 511 -13.50 -5.14 -19.10
C HIS A 511 -13.45 -5.18 -17.56
N TRP A 512 -13.47 -4.02 -16.91
CA TRP A 512 -13.53 -3.90 -15.45
C TRP A 512 -14.96 -3.70 -14.97
N MET A 513 -15.58 -2.61 -15.40
CA MET A 513 -16.92 -2.23 -14.98
C MET A 513 -17.59 -1.36 -16.04
N SER A 514 -18.91 -1.42 -16.12
CA SER A 514 -19.69 -0.51 -16.96
C SER A 514 -20.95 -0.03 -16.26
N THR A 515 -21.36 1.18 -16.60
CA THR A 515 -22.69 1.70 -16.33
C THR A 515 -23.44 1.72 -17.66
N PRO A 516 -24.40 0.82 -17.87
CA PRO A 516 -25.12 0.77 -19.14
C PRO A 516 -25.89 2.07 -19.41
N LYS A 517 -25.79 2.57 -20.63
CA LYS A 517 -26.56 3.73 -21.08
C LYS A 517 -28.04 3.54 -20.84
N GLY A 518 -28.69 4.58 -20.30
CA GLY A 518 -30.14 4.55 -20.02
C GLY A 518 -30.52 3.96 -18.66
N SER A 519 -29.55 3.47 -17.87
CA SER A 519 -29.82 3.03 -16.51
C SER A 519 -30.01 4.23 -15.57
N GLY A 520 -31.14 4.25 -14.88
CA GLY A 520 -31.45 5.24 -13.86
C GLY A 520 -31.51 6.69 -14.36
N GLY A 521 -31.69 7.59 -13.43
CA GLY A 521 -31.65 9.02 -13.63
C GLY A 521 -31.67 9.73 -12.26
N PHE A 522 -31.42 11.04 -12.26
CA PHE A 522 -31.40 11.83 -11.03
C PHE A 522 -32.31 13.05 -11.16
N THR A 523 -33.06 13.32 -10.10
CA THR A 523 -33.79 14.56 -9.92
C THR A 523 -33.08 15.36 -8.84
N PRO A 524 -32.71 16.63 -9.10
CA PRO A 524 -31.97 17.42 -8.12
C PRO A 524 -32.79 17.65 -6.86
N MET A 525 -32.19 17.42 -5.73
CA MET A 525 -32.76 17.72 -4.40
C MET A 525 -32.46 19.15 -3.96
N VAL A 526 -31.66 19.85 -4.73
CA VAL A 526 -31.19 21.21 -4.45
C VAL A 526 -31.54 22.14 -5.61
N ARG A 527 -31.75 23.40 -5.31
CA ARG A 527 -31.93 24.45 -6.33
C ARG A 527 -30.63 24.72 -7.07
N LYS A 528 -29.51 24.79 -6.34
CA LYS A 528 -28.15 24.87 -6.86
C LYS A 528 -27.16 24.17 -5.93
N GLY A 529 -26.12 23.59 -6.52
CA GLY A 529 -25.00 22.99 -5.84
C GLY A 529 -23.68 23.69 -6.15
N ALA A 530 -22.72 23.53 -5.27
CA ALA A 530 -21.35 23.96 -5.45
C ALA A 530 -20.40 22.85 -4.98
N ILE A 531 -19.33 22.61 -5.74
CA ILE A 531 -18.21 21.79 -5.27
C ILE A 531 -17.01 22.70 -5.11
N ILE A 532 -16.34 22.66 -3.95
CA ILE A 532 -15.08 23.38 -3.72
C ILE A 532 -13.94 22.35 -3.80
N ILE A 533 -12.95 22.64 -4.64
CA ILE A 533 -11.76 21.80 -4.83
C ILE A 533 -10.48 22.57 -4.54
N ASP A 534 -9.43 21.81 -4.30
CA ASP A 534 -8.04 22.25 -4.29
C ASP A 534 -7.13 21.24 -5.00
N ASN A 535 -5.82 21.51 -5.02
CA ASN A 535 -4.85 20.65 -5.71
C ASN A 535 -4.60 19.30 -5.00
N TYR A 536 -5.18 19.07 -3.82
CA TYR A 536 -5.16 17.78 -3.11
C TYR A 536 -6.46 16.98 -3.24
N SER A 537 -7.48 17.53 -3.90
CA SER A 537 -8.66 16.77 -4.30
C SER A 537 -8.25 15.76 -5.37
N ALA A 538 -8.31 14.45 -5.07
CA ALA A 538 -7.74 13.41 -5.91
C ALA A 538 -8.62 12.15 -5.93
N SER A 539 -8.61 11.39 -7.03
CA SER A 539 -9.28 10.08 -7.15
C SER A 539 -10.76 10.20 -6.73
N ALA A 540 -11.28 9.36 -5.82
CA ALA A 540 -12.64 9.49 -5.29
C ALA A 540 -12.98 10.88 -4.70
N GLY A 541 -11.99 11.75 -4.47
CA GLY A 541 -12.19 13.17 -4.19
C GLY A 541 -12.48 14.00 -5.45
N GLU A 542 -12.25 13.46 -6.64
CA GLU A 542 -12.55 14.09 -7.93
C GLU A 542 -13.84 13.54 -8.57
N SER A 543 -14.25 12.31 -8.23
CA SER A 543 -15.45 11.65 -8.81
C SER A 543 -16.73 12.51 -8.69
N PRO A 544 -16.99 13.25 -7.58
CA PRO A 544 -18.12 14.19 -7.52
C PRO A 544 -18.05 15.31 -8.56
N VAL A 545 -16.84 15.74 -8.92
CA VAL A 545 -16.63 16.79 -9.95
C VAL A 545 -16.97 16.26 -11.32
N SER A 546 -16.43 15.08 -11.66
CA SER A 546 -16.76 14.37 -12.90
C SER A 546 -18.27 14.17 -13.02
N PHE A 547 -18.88 13.67 -11.95
CA PHE A 547 -20.30 13.35 -11.89
C PHE A 547 -21.19 14.57 -12.12
N VAL A 548 -20.96 15.69 -11.42
CA VAL A 548 -21.78 16.89 -11.62
C VAL A 548 -21.55 17.55 -12.97
N ARG A 549 -20.35 17.51 -13.53
CA ARG A 549 -20.08 18.01 -14.88
C ARG A 549 -20.85 17.26 -15.93
N THR A 550 -20.94 15.95 -15.77
CA THR A 550 -21.67 15.09 -16.71
C THR A 550 -23.19 15.23 -16.56
N TYR A 551 -23.71 15.31 -15.33
CA TYR A 551 -25.13 15.11 -15.06
C TYR A 551 -25.87 16.28 -14.42
N SER A 552 -25.17 17.33 -13.93
CA SER A 552 -25.87 18.41 -13.23
C SER A 552 -26.53 19.47 -14.13
N LYS A 553 -26.23 19.44 -15.44
CA LYS A 553 -26.62 20.51 -16.37
C LYS A 553 -26.18 21.88 -15.81
N SER A 554 -27.10 22.70 -15.32
CA SER A 554 -26.82 24.02 -14.75
C SER A 554 -26.98 24.10 -13.23
N HIS A 555 -27.32 22.97 -12.58
CA HIS A 555 -27.63 22.97 -11.15
C HIS A 555 -26.40 23.03 -10.24
N ALA A 556 -25.22 22.62 -10.71
CA ALA A 556 -24.00 22.64 -9.92
C ALA A 556 -22.83 23.26 -10.70
N LYS A 557 -21.91 23.89 -9.96
CA LYS A 557 -20.63 24.41 -10.48
C LYS A 557 -19.48 24.06 -9.55
N VAL A 558 -18.29 23.93 -10.15
CA VAL A 558 -17.05 23.69 -9.43
C VAL A 558 -16.33 25.01 -9.16
N TYR A 559 -15.94 25.20 -7.92
CA TYR A 559 -15.27 26.39 -7.41
C TYR A 559 -13.90 26.02 -6.87
N GLY A 560 -12.94 26.88 -7.04
CA GLY A 560 -11.59 26.66 -6.51
C GLY A 560 -10.65 27.76 -6.96
N ARG A 561 -9.41 27.66 -6.57
CA ARG A 561 -8.34 28.52 -7.03
C ARG A 561 -7.32 27.74 -7.87
N ASP A 562 -7.19 26.48 -7.56
CA ASP A 562 -6.28 25.54 -8.18
C ASP A 562 -7.07 24.43 -8.90
N ARG A 563 -6.42 23.73 -9.82
CA ARG A 563 -6.97 22.48 -10.35
C ARG A 563 -6.95 21.38 -9.27
N SER A 564 -7.80 20.38 -9.42
CA SER A 564 -7.70 19.14 -8.65
C SER A 564 -6.42 18.37 -9.00
N MET A 565 -6.17 17.26 -8.32
CA MET A 565 -4.94 16.47 -8.48
C MET A 565 -4.78 15.87 -9.88
N GLY A 566 -5.84 15.28 -10.45
CA GLY A 566 -5.79 14.59 -11.74
C GLY A 566 -5.55 13.09 -11.64
N CYS A 567 -6.42 12.44 -10.89
CA CYS A 567 -6.42 11.01 -10.65
C CYS A 567 -7.79 10.36 -10.98
N GLU A 568 -8.68 11.03 -11.68
CA GLU A 568 -10.08 10.57 -11.84
C GLU A 568 -10.22 9.44 -12.86
N MET A 569 -9.45 9.50 -13.97
CA MET A 569 -9.64 8.61 -15.11
C MET A 569 -8.89 7.27 -15.00
N SER A 570 -8.37 6.97 -13.84
CA SER A 570 -7.62 5.74 -13.56
C SER A 570 -7.76 5.37 -12.10
N GLY A 571 -7.36 4.15 -11.70
CA GLY A 571 -7.50 3.80 -10.30
C GLY A 571 -7.06 2.39 -9.93
N ASN A 572 -7.51 1.94 -8.75
CA ASN A 572 -7.19 0.62 -8.20
C ASN A 572 -5.68 0.36 -8.22
N CYS A 573 -4.91 1.24 -7.56
CA CYS A 573 -3.46 1.23 -7.66
C CYS A 573 -2.83 -0.03 -7.07
N ASN A 574 -1.76 -0.48 -7.73
CA ASN A 574 -0.85 -1.50 -7.22
C ASN A 574 0.51 -0.88 -6.91
N ASN A 575 1.25 -1.53 -6.01
CA ASN A 575 2.57 -1.11 -5.59
C ASN A 575 3.58 -2.22 -5.84
N ILE A 576 4.73 -1.89 -6.40
CA ILE A 576 5.82 -2.83 -6.61
C ILE A 576 7.14 -2.23 -6.10
N ARG A 577 7.87 -3.01 -5.30
CA ARG A 577 9.21 -2.61 -4.86
C ARG A 577 10.23 -2.99 -5.92
N LEU A 578 11.09 -2.04 -6.26
CA LEU A 578 12.17 -2.28 -7.21
C LEU A 578 13.30 -3.11 -6.58
N PRO A 579 13.94 -3.99 -7.36
CA PRO A 579 15.14 -4.71 -6.93
C PRO A 579 16.28 -3.71 -6.65
N ASN A 580 17.25 -4.13 -5.86
CA ASN A 580 18.46 -3.38 -5.54
C ASN A 580 18.23 -1.95 -4.99
N SER A 581 17.00 -1.64 -4.57
CA SER A 581 16.64 -0.31 -4.07
C SER A 581 15.46 -0.37 -3.10
N ASN A 582 15.21 0.74 -2.40
CA ASN A 582 14.02 0.93 -1.58
C ASN A 582 12.89 1.67 -2.31
N ILE A 583 13.04 1.88 -3.62
CA ILE A 583 12.03 2.58 -4.41
C ILE A 583 10.81 1.68 -4.61
N VAL A 584 9.65 2.24 -4.33
CA VAL A 584 8.35 1.62 -4.60
C VAL A 584 7.70 2.39 -5.75
N LEU A 585 7.29 1.67 -6.79
CA LEU A 585 6.44 2.21 -7.85
C LEU A 585 4.98 2.04 -7.43
N THR A 586 4.16 3.03 -7.76
CA THR A 586 2.70 2.99 -7.68
C THR A 586 2.13 3.28 -9.05
N TYR A 587 1.19 2.48 -9.52
CA TYR A 587 0.56 2.63 -10.83
C TYR A 587 -0.90 2.15 -10.78
N PRO A 588 -1.80 2.72 -11.62
CA PRO A 588 -3.19 2.29 -11.68
C PRO A 588 -3.31 0.97 -12.45
N MET A 589 -4.13 0.05 -11.92
CA MET A 589 -4.51 -1.20 -12.57
C MET A 589 -5.72 -1.04 -13.49
N THR A 590 -6.49 0.04 -13.34
CA THR A 590 -7.68 0.32 -14.15
C THR A 590 -7.59 1.68 -14.82
N VAL A 591 -8.27 1.81 -15.94
CA VAL A 591 -8.36 3.05 -16.73
C VAL A 591 -9.76 3.16 -17.34
N ASP A 592 -10.32 4.37 -17.35
CA ASP A 592 -11.61 4.66 -17.95
C ASP A 592 -11.48 4.90 -19.45
N ALA A 593 -12.52 4.60 -20.21
CA ALA A 593 -12.56 4.84 -21.65
C ALA A 593 -12.31 6.31 -22.00
N GLU A 594 -12.77 7.23 -21.18
CA GLU A 594 -12.63 8.66 -21.33
C GLU A 594 -11.18 9.16 -21.24
N PHE A 595 -10.29 8.37 -20.64
CA PHE A 595 -8.86 8.69 -20.57
C PHE A 595 -8.22 8.84 -21.94
N GLU A 596 -8.70 8.12 -22.96
CA GLU A 596 -8.20 8.22 -24.34
C GLU A 596 -8.33 9.63 -24.92
N GLU A 597 -9.38 10.35 -24.58
CA GLU A 597 -9.55 11.75 -24.98
C GLU A 597 -8.87 12.70 -23.98
N ALA A 598 -8.99 12.43 -22.70
CA ALA A 598 -8.48 13.31 -21.63
C ALA A 598 -6.94 13.44 -21.65
N CYS A 599 -6.21 12.37 -22.01
CA CYS A 599 -4.74 12.38 -22.04
C CYS A 599 -4.14 13.34 -23.09
N LYS A 600 -4.93 13.77 -24.09
CA LYS A 600 -4.50 14.73 -25.12
C LYS A 600 -4.24 16.12 -24.56
N ASP A 601 -4.91 16.49 -23.49
CA ASP A 601 -4.74 17.80 -22.84
C ASP A 601 -3.42 17.95 -22.08
N ARG A 602 -2.76 16.83 -21.73
CA ARG A 602 -1.52 16.79 -20.94
C ARG A 602 -1.60 17.61 -19.64
N ASN A 603 -2.76 17.67 -19.06
CA ASN A 603 -3.01 18.46 -17.87
C ASN A 603 -4.09 17.77 -17.01
N PRO A 604 -3.71 16.72 -16.30
CA PRO A 604 -4.63 16.00 -15.44
C PRO A 604 -5.22 16.94 -14.39
N GLY A 605 -6.42 16.69 -13.98
CA GLY A 605 -7.13 17.45 -12.97
C GLY A 605 -8.13 18.47 -13.50
N PHE A 606 -9.20 18.60 -12.79
CA PHE A 606 -10.31 19.46 -13.13
C PHE A 606 -10.00 20.92 -12.85
N LYS A 607 -10.15 21.78 -13.86
CA LYS A 607 -10.13 23.22 -13.66
C LYS A 607 -11.45 23.68 -13.02
N PRO A 608 -11.44 24.57 -12.00
CA PRO A 608 -12.67 25.16 -11.49
C PRO A 608 -13.45 25.89 -12.59
N ASP A 609 -14.79 25.78 -12.56
CA ASP A 609 -15.68 26.56 -13.44
C ASP A 609 -15.71 28.02 -13.02
N VAL A 610 -15.54 28.26 -11.74
CA VAL A 610 -15.53 29.61 -11.14
C VAL A 610 -14.31 29.73 -10.23
N MET A 611 -13.42 30.66 -10.60
CA MET A 611 -12.28 31.01 -9.77
C MET A 611 -12.71 31.80 -8.55
N ILE A 612 -12.26 31.38 -7.38
CA ILE A 612 -12.48 32.12 -6.13
C ILE A 612 -11.48 33.29 -6.07
N PRO A 613 -11.93 34.56 -6.09
CA PRO A 613 -11.03 35.70 -6.16
C PRO A 613 -10.43 36.11 -4.81
N LEU A 614 -10.83 35.41 -3.73
CA LEU A 614 -10.36 35.71 -2.38
C LEU A 614 -8.96 35.14 -2.14
N PRO A 615 -8.17 35.68 -1.23
CA PRO A 615 -6.95 35.04 -0.75
C PRO A 615 -7.28 33.66 -0.15
N TYR A 616 -6.26 32.85 0.07
CA TYR A 616 -6.45 31.61 0.80
C TYR A 616 -6.97 31.89 2.21
N PRO A 617 -7.86 31.06 2.75
CA PRO A 617 -8.37 31.25 4.11
C PRO A 617 -7.24 31.16 5.15
N GLU A 618 -7.38 31.83 6.28
CA GLU A 618 -6.38 31.76 7.35
C GLU A 618 -6.25 30.35 7.94
N GLN A 619 -7.35 29.63 7.99
CA GLN A 619 -7.40 28.26 8.47
C GLN A 619 -8.39 27.42 7.68
N LEU A 620 -8.14 26.11 7.62
CA LEU A 620 -9.01 25.10 7.04
C LEU A 620 -9.04 23.89 7.97
N THR A 621 -9.97 23.91 8.91
CA THR A 621 -10.20 22.90 9.94
C THR A 621 -11.69 22.54 9.95
N ASP A 622 -12.34 22.56 11.10
CA ASP A 622 -13.78 22.39 11.31
C ASP A 622 -14.63 23.65 11.07
N ASN A 623 -14.04 24.72 10.58
CA ASN A 623 -14.63 26.04 10.44
C ASN A 623 -15.38 26.27 9.12
N ILE A 624 -16.29 27.28 9.11
CA ILE A 624 -16.85 27.87 7.90
C ILE A 624 -15.95 29.04 7.50
N ASP A 625 -15.08 28.81 6.52
CA ASP A 625 -14.08 29.80 6.08
C ASP A 625 -14.61 30.78 5.02
N SER A 626 -13.78 31.77 4.68
CA SER A 626 -14.13 32.85 3.75
C SER A 626 -14.52 32.36 2.34
N TRP A 627 -13.93 31.24 1.87
CA TRP A 627 -14.29 30.67 0.58
C TRP A 627 -15.69 30.07 0.61
N VAL A 628 -16.04 29.34 1.67
CA VAL A 628 -17.38 28.76 1.85
C VAL A 628 -18.43 29.88 1.88
N LEU A 629 -18.19 30.96 2.65
CA LEU A 629 -19.09 32.11 2.72
C LEU A 629 -19.26 32.82 1.39
N TRP A 630 -18.17 32.97 0.65
CA TRP A 630 -18.22 33.60 -0.68
C TRP A 630 -18.98 32.74 -1.68
N VAL A 631 -18.73 31.42 -1.70
CA VAL A 631 -19.43 30.45 -2.57
C VAL A 631 -20.92 30.44 -2.24
N ALA A 632 -21.30 30.36 -0.96
CA ALA A 632 -22.69 30.42 -0.52
C ALA A 632 -23.43 31.65 -1.05
N LYS A 633 -22.78 32.80 -1.05
CA LYS A 633 -23.34 34.05 -1.60
C LYS A 633 -23.34 34.05 -3.13
N ARG A 634 -22.29 33.52 -3.77
CA ARG A 634 -22.12 33.54 -5.23
C ARG A 634 -23.08 32.59 -5.94
N MET A 635 -23.31 31.39 -5.41
CA MET A 635 -24.18 30.40 -6.03
C MET A 635 -25.67 30.82 -6.04
N LYS A 636 -26.10 31.75 -5.20
CA LYS A 636 -27.48 32.27 -5.13
C LYS A 636 -27.78 33.30 -6.23
N LYS A 637 -26.75 33.87 -6.81
CA LYS A 637 -26.86 34.79 -7.96
C LYS A 637 -26.96 33.99 -9.27
#